data_f9c9724d17b3ad41b8b9b59427b7515d
#
_entry.id   f9c9724d17b3ad41b8b9b59427b7515d
#
_cell.length_a   1.000
_cell.length_b   1.000
_cell.length_c   1.000
_cell.angle_alpha   90.00
_cell.angle_beta   90.00
_cell.angle_gamma   90.00
#
_symmetry.space_group_name_H-M   'P 1'
#
loop_
_entity.id
_entity.type
_entity.pdbx_description
1 polymer ?
#
loop_
_entity_poly.entity_id
_entity_poly.type
_entity_poly.pdbx_seq_one_letter_code
_entity_poly.pdbx_strand_id
1 'polypeptide(L)'
;MKQSIQRLSALLLALALTLSLTLSVSAAETTSVLEATAEKAASAVMSYGQAAQVSWAVWQDGKIISSGSQRPEIDSTGAHLEGQGDIYGIGSVSKIFTTVAVMQLVEQGKLDLDKPVVQYLPAFKMADSRYKDITVRMLLNHSSGLMGSSFGSALLLGDASQQATEELLARLSTQRLKADPGAYSVYCNDGFTLAQLVVEAVSETGFMDYLRKHVFEPAGLKETWSPASSFELRRAPIYQAGVVEDPLPKECLGVVGAGGLYATAEDLAAFGGALTDDTLLKASSRKAMAAPEYANGLWPQEDFPDSLGYGLGWDHVEWYPFAQNGITALVKGGDTGYYHAGLVVLPERKMAAAVLSTGGASTYNEMAASQLLIAALREQNVEVAEIRFKLPAAKKAALPAELLDSAGYYGSQVMLKVELAEDGTLTMSYLDLPDLPARKFYYHDDGTFRDEGGSSALRMVKESNGQTYLYQWTFTSLSGLGNLPGSNYAAVKLPENSVDPSIQAKWEEQMSFLPMNERYSSQSYLLLGTALKELAEAEEATENAPGYIGNLRIDSETHASYTAQIPGTAGRDGYDVDLRRDDKGALWMECSNGTLGMDLAAVPELSTGKDNAAACTIQPNGYARWYKVGDKAAGKTLSVQVPKDAGFWAYDAAGNVVGSSLLWKDAPVELPEDGLIVFAGNPGAKFQLTFQ
;
A
#
# COMPACT_ATOMS: atom_id res chain seq x y z
N MET A 1 45.47 -65.57 39.11
CA MET A 1 44.10 -65.06 39.41
C MET A 1 44.01 -63.54 39.55
N LYS A 2 44.85 -62.82 40.30
CA LYS A 2 44.78 -61.35 40.40
C LYS A 2 45.03 -60.60 39.10
N GLN A 3 45.92 -61.03 38.22
CA GLN A 3 46.19 -60.36 36.94
C GLN A 3 45.07 -60.55 35.88
N SER A 4 44.35 -61.66 35.93
CA SER A 4 43.25 -61.94 35.03
C SER A 4 42.00 -61.11 35.41
N ILE A 5 41.78 -60.85 36.68
CA ILE A 5 40.65 -60.00 37.16
C ILE A 5 40.89 -58.52 36.83
N GLN A 6 42.15 -58.02 36.92
CA GLN A 6 42.50 -56.67 36.54
C GLN A 6 42.35 -56.43 35.01
N ARG A 7 42.67 -57.43 34.18
CA ARG A 7 42.47 -57.33 32.71
C ARG A 7 41.00 -57.38 32.32
N LEU A 8 40.19 -58.16 33.05
CA LEU A 8 38.72 -58.18 32.80
C LEU A 8 38.04 -56.88 33.23
N SER A 9 38.47 -56.28 34.34
CA SER A 9 37.96 -54.98 34.80
C SER A 9 38.36 -53.83 33.87
N ALA A 10 39.57 -53.87 33.33
CA ALA A 10 40.03 -52.86 32.34
C ALA A 10 39.30 -53.01 30.99
N LEU A 11 38.96 -54.23 30.57
CA LEU A 11 38.18 -54.46 29.35
C LEU A 11 36.72 -54.04 29.50
N LEU A 12 36.11 -54.27 30.65
CA LEU A 12 34.76 -53.81 30.98
C LEU A 12 34.66 -52.28 31.11
N LEU A 13 35.72 -51.63 31.66
CA LEU A 13 35.79 -50.15 31.71
C LEU A 13 36.00 -49.56 30.34
N ALA A 14 36.82 -50.14 29.49
CA ALA A 14 37.00 -49.72 28.10
C ALA A 14 35.76 -49.91 27.24
N LEU A 15 35.00 -51.04 27.46
CA LEU A 15 33.72 -51.26 26.79
C LEU A 15 32.62 -50.29 27.29
N ALA A 16 32.61 -49.92 28.59
CA ALA A 16 31.67 -48.92 29.11
C ALA A 16 31.99 -47.50 28.61
N LEU A 17 33.30 -47.15 28.46
CA LEU A 17 33.73 -45.89 27.89
C LEU A 17 33.45 -45.80 26.37
N THR A 18 33.58 -46.91 25.64
CA THR A 18 33.21 -46.92 24.21
C THR A 18 31.70 -46.92 24.00
N LEU A 19 30.90 -47.53 24.88
CA LEU A 19 29.42 -47.44 24.82
C LEU A 19 28.90 -46.07 25.26
N SER A 20 29.58 -45.34 26.15
CA SER A 20 29.23 -43.97 26.51
C SER A 20 29.67 -42.92 25.50
N LEU A 21 30.66 -43.24 24.63
CA LEU A 21 31.09 -42.39 23.51
C LEU A 21 30.25 -42.59 22.23
N THR A 22 29.47 -43.67 22.14
CA THR A 22 28.59 -43.90 21.01
C THR A 22 27.13 -43.44 21.22
N LEU A 23 26.81 -42.85 22.39
CA LEU A 23 25.49 -42.27 22.68
C LEU A 23 25.46 -40.76 22.71
N SER A 24 26.55 -40.08 22.35
CA SER A 24 26.51 -38.70 21.88
C SER A 24 26.44 -38.68 20.32
N VAL A 25 25.53 -39.43 19.72
CA VAL A 25 24.93 -38.97 18.49
C VAL A 25 24.21 -37.70 18.90
N SER A 26 24.88 -36.56 18.68
CA SER A 26 24.17 -35.30 18.46
C SER A 26 23.03 -35.66 17.51
N ALA A 27 21.81 -35.71 18.01
CA ALA A 27 20.66 -35.52 17.18
C ALA A 27 20.95 -34.14 16.54
N ALA A 28 21.48 -34.14 15.33
CA ALA A 28 21.31 -32.99 14.47
C ALA A 28 19.80 -32.77 14.53
N GLU A 29 19.35 -31.71 15.21
CA GLU A 29 17.98 -31.28 15.15
C GLU A 29 17.67 -31.17 13.67
N THR A 30 16.97 -32.14 13.14
CA THR A 30 16.47 -32.06 11.77
C THR A 30 15.49 -30.89 11.79
N THR A 31 15.94 -29.73 11.33
CA THR A 31 15.10 -28.56 11.12
C THR A 31 13.81 -29.02 10.47
N SER A 32 12.65 -28.70 11.04
CA SER A 32 11.36 -29.09 10.47
C SER A 32 11.20 -28.54 9.06
N VAL A 33 10.35 -29.16 8.23
CA VAL A 33 10.07 -28.66 6.88
C VAL A 33 9.54 -27.23 6.95
N LEU A 34 8.71 -26.96 7.95
CA LEU A 34 8.15 -25.62 8.19
C LEU A 34 9.25 -24.60 8.50
N GLU A 35 10.17 -24.87 9.42
CA GLU A 35 11.25 -23.95 9.78
C GLU A 35 12.19 -23.66 8.60
N ALA A 36 12.62 -24.72 7.88
CA ALA A 36 13.45 -24.56 6.70
C ALA A 36 12.75 -23.75 5.58
N THR A 37 11.43 -23.92 5.44
CA THR A 37 10.63 -23.15 4.48
C THR A 37 10.51 -21.70 4.93
N ALA A 38 10.33 -21.43 6.21
CA ALA A 38 10.22 -20.08 6.77
C ALA A 38 11.50 -19.27 6.53
N GLU A 39 12.66 -19.83 6.85
CA GLU A 39 13.95 -19.18 6.59
C GLU A 39 14.16 -18.89 5.09
N LYS A 40 13.83 -19.84 4.22
CA LYS A 40 13.94 -19.67 2.77
C LYS A 40 12.98 -18.62 2.24
N ALA A 41 11.73 -18.60 2.71
CA ALA A 41 10.74 -17.62 2.31
C ALA A 41 11.10 -16.21 2.78
N ALA A 42 11.58 -16.07 4.02
CA ALA A 42 12.06 -14.79 4.54
C ALA A 42 13.25 -14.26 3.72
N SER A 43 14.24 -15.12 3.41
CA SER A 43 15.37 -14.75 2.54
C SER A 43 14.92 -14.31 1.15
N ALA A 44 13.87 -14.94 0.60
CA ALA A 44 13.31 -14.57 -0.69
C ALA A 44 12.60 -13.22 -0.63
N VAL A 45 11.80 -12.94 0.42
CA VAL A 45 11.18 -11.61 0.63
C VAL A 45 12.26 -10.53 0.73
N MET A 46 13.35 -10.78 1.49
CA MET A 46 14.46 -9.83 1.58
C MET A 46 15.12 -9.60 0.22
N SER A 47 15.31 -10.64 -0.57
CA SER A 47 16.00 -10.55 -1.87
C SER A 47 15.16 -9.87 -2.94
N TYR A 48 13.92 -10.32 -3.15
CA TYR A 48 13.03 -9.78 -4.19
C TYR A 48 12.44 -8.43 -3.82
N GLY A 49 12.10 -8.25 -2.54
CA GLY A 49 11.50 -7.03 -2.00
C GLY A 49 12.51 -5.98 -1.56
N GLN A 50 13.81 -6.29 -1.55
CA GLN A 50 14.85 -5.45 -0.93
C GLN A 50 14.47 -5.09 0.53
N ALA A 51 13.79 -6.01 1.21
CA ALA A 51 13.36 -5.81 2.58
C ALA A 51 14.56 -5.86 3.54
N ALA A 52 14.65 -4.90 4.45
CA ALA A 52 15.72 -4.86 5.44
C ALA A 52 15.52 -5.87 6.57
N GLN A 53 14.26 -6.19 6.87
CA GLN A 53 13.88 -7.12 7.94
C GLN A 53 12.56 -7.80 7.61
N VAL A 54 12.44 -9.09 7.96
CA VAL A 54 11.24 -9.90 7.79
C VAL A 54 10.97 -10.64 9.09
N SER A 55 9.70 -10.66 9.55
CA SER A 55 9.23 -11.48 10.68
C SER A 55 8.04 -12.32 10.24
N TRP A 56 7.92 -13.53 10.78
CA TRP A 56 6.82 -14.44 10.46
C TRP A 56 6.27 -15.14 11.70
N ALA A 57 5.03 -15.58 11.60
CA ALA A 57 4.43 -16.51 12.53
C ALA A 57 3.38 -17.40 11.86
N VAL A 58 3.27 -18.65 12.32
CA VAL A 58 2.24 -19.59 11.94
C VAL A 58 1.47 -20.01 13.17
N TRP A 59 0.16 -19.80 13.14
CA TRP A 59 -0.77 -20.22 14.16
C TRP A 59 -1.54 -21.46 13.71
N GLN A 60 -1.76 -22.42 14.64
CA GLN A 60 -2.56 -23.59 14.40
C GLN A 60 -3.22 -24.07 15.70
N ASP A 61 -4.52 -24.39 15.65
CA ASP A 61 -5.27 -25.00 16.74
C ASP A 61 -5.02 -24.35 18.11
N GLY A 62 -5.06 -23.04 18.20
CA GLY A 62 -4.97 -22.28 19.47
C GLY A 62 -3.55 -21.87 19.87
N LYS A 63 -2.52 -22.12 19.09
CA LYS A 63 -1.13 -21.78 19.44
C LYS A 63 -0.28 -21.39 18.23
N ILE A 64 0.77 -20.62 18.48
CA ILE A 64 1.85 -20.41 17.53
C ILE A 64 2.68 -21.70 17.46
N ILE A 65 2.87 -22.25 16.24
CA ILE A 65 3.65 -23.45 15.98
C ILE A 65 5.03 -23.15 15.36
N SER A 66 5.20 -21.98 14.76
CA SER A 66 6.46 -21.45 14.27
C SER A 66 6.42 -19.94 14.32
N SER A 67 7.50 -19.29 14.74
CA SER A 67 7.71 -17.84 14.57
C SER A 67 9.19 -17.53 14.53
N GLY A 68 9.56 -16.45 13.85
CA GLY A 68 10.94 -16.02 13.77
C GLY A 68 11.09 -14.68 13.05
N SER A 69 12.34 -14.25 12.93
CA SER A 69 12.70 -13.06 12.16
C SER A 69 14.06 -13.25 11.47
N GLN A 70 14.19 -12.61 10.33
CA GLN A 70 15.46 -12.53 9.59
C GLN A 70 15.78 -11.07 9.30
N ARG A 71 17.04 -10.68 9.57
CA ARG A 71 17.58 -9.34 9.40
C ARG A 71 19.12 -9.39 9.40
N PRO A 72 19.82 -8.33 8.99
CA PRO A 72 21.25 -8.20 9.23
C PRO A 72 21.56 -8.29 10.73
N GLU A 73 22.68 -8.94 11.10
CA GLU A 73 23.13 -9.03 12.50
C GLU A 73 23.44 -7.65 13.09
N ILE A 74 23.85 -6.73 12.23
CA ILE A 74 24.29 -5.38 12.60
C ILE A 74 23.62 -4.42 11.60
N ASP A 75 23.02 -3.33 12.10
CA ASP A 75 22.48 -2.27 11.26
C ASP A 75 23.60 -1.44 10.58
N SER A 76 23.20 -0.50 9.73
CA SER A 76 24.14 0.41 9.04
C SER A 76 24.97 1.29 9.98
N THR A 77 24.55 1.45 11.24
CA THR A 77 25.26 2.22 12.29
C THR A 77 26.22 1.37 13.11
N GLY A 78 26.22 0.04 12.92
CA GLY A 78 26.99 -0.91 13.71
C GLY A 78 26.32 -1.34 15.02
N ALA A 79 25.05 -0.99 15.25
CA ALA A 79 24.29 -1.45 16.41
C ALA A 79 23.75 -2.87 16.21
N HIS A 80 23.84 -3.68 17.27
CA HIS A 80 23.17 -4.99 17.30
C HIS A 80 21.67 -4.79 17.38
N LEU A 81 20.94 -5.36 16.42
CA LEU A 81 19.50 -5.35 16.40
C LEU A 81 18.97 -6.50 17.28
N GLU A 82 18.18 -6.21 18.31
CA GLU A 82 17.51 -7.24 19.12
C GLU A 82 16.25 -7.75 18.42
N GLY A 83 15.99 -9.03 18.42
CA GLY A 83 15.33 -9.84 17.45
C GLY A 83 13.84 -10.12 17.59
N GLN A 84 13.33 -10.95 18.41
CA GLN A 84 11.95 -11.43 18.35
C GLN A 84 10.95 -10.42 18.92
N GLY A 85 9.77 -10.31 18.25
CA GLY A 85 8.64 -9.51 18.72
C GLY A 85 8.70 -8.05 18.28
N ASP A 86 9.36 -7.74 17.17
CA ASP A 86 9.30 -6.42 16.57
C ASP A 86 7.89 -6.11 16.05
N ILE A 87 7.49 -4.84 16.18
CA ILE A 87 6.18 -4.34 15.80
C ILE A 87 6.29 -3.62 14.46
N TYR A 88 5.40 -3.94 13.54
CA TYR A 88 5.30 -3.38 12.19
C TYR A 88 3.96 -2.69 11.98
N GLY A 89 3.90 -1.68 11.12
CA GLY A 89 2.64 -1.24 10.53
C GLY A 89 2.06 -2.37 9.68
N ILE A 90 0.82 -2.78 9.96
CA ILE A 90 0.18 -3.85 9.19
C ILE A 90 -0.63 -3.35 8.00
N GLY A 91 -0.58 -2.04 7.76
CA GLY A 91 -1.24 -1.42 6.62
C GLY A 91 -2.69 -1.89 6.48
N SER A 92 -3.10 -2.19 5.27
CA SER A 92 -4.48 -2.56 4.94
C SER A 92 -4.97 -3.87 5.57
N VAL A 93 -4.13 -4.68 6.24
CA VAL A 93 -4.64 -5.78 7.07
C VAL A 93 -5.53 -5.25 8.21
N SER A 94 -5.36 -3.98 8.62
CA SER A 94 -6.26 -3.26 9.54
C SER A 94 -7.74 -3.30 9.11
N LYS A 95 -8.02 -3.42 7.82
CA LYS A 95 -9.38 -3.51 7.27
C LYS A 95 -10.15 -4.74 7.76
N ILE A 96 -9.46 -5.85 8.04
CA ILE A 96 -10.10 -7.04 8.59
C ILE A 96 -10.57 -6.76 10.03
N PHE A 97 -9.79 -6.04 10.84
CA PHE A 97 -10.21 -5.63 12.19
C PHE A 97 -11.45 -4.74 12.13
N THR A 98 -11.50 -3.80 11.18
CA THR A 98 -12.66 -2.94 10.93
C THR A 98 -13.88 -3.76 10.51
N THR A 99 -13.69 -4.72 9.61
CA THR A 99 -14.77 -5.60 9.15
C THR A 99 -15.30 -6.45 10.30
N VAL A 100 -14.43 -7.00 11.15
CA VAL A 100 -14.84 -7.75 12.36
C VAL A 100 -15.69 -6.89 13.27
N ALA A 101 -15.28 -5.64 13.53
CA ALA A 101 -16.06 -4.70 14.35
C ALA A 101 -17.46 -4.43 13.75
N VAL A 102 -17.54 -4.19 12.44
CA VAL A 102 -18.83 -4.04 11.74
C VAL A 102 -19.68 -5.30 11.87
N MET A 103 -19.10 -6.49 11.62
CA MET A 103 -19.83 -7.77 11.69
C MET A 103 -20.31 -8.09 13.09
N GLN A 104 -19.56 -7.73 14.15
CA GLN A 104 -20.03 -7.85 15.53
C GLN A 104 -21.27 -6.99 15.80
N LEU A 105 -21.30 -5.77 15.26
CA LEU A 105 -22.48 -4.89 15.36
C LEU A 105 -23.68 -5.44 14.56
N VAL A 106 -23.42 -6.11 13.44
CA VAL A 106 -24.45 -6.84 12.68
C VAL A 106 -25.01 -8.00 13.52
N GLU A 107 -24.17 -8.80 14.16
CA GLU A 107 -24.59 -9.90 15.04
C GLU A 107 -25.40 -9.44 16.23
N GLN A 108 -25.15 -8.22 16.73
CA GLN A 108 -25.91 -7.55 17.77
C GLN A 108 -27.24 -6.97 17.28
N GLY A 109 -27.53 -7.00 15.97
CA GLY A 109 -28.72 -6.40 15.35
C GLY A 109 -28.71 -4.86 15.37
N LYS A 110 -27.57 -4.24 15.64
CA LYS A 110 -27.40 -2.78 15.67
C LYS A 110 -27.11 -2.20 14.28
N LEU A 111 -26.60 -3.02 13.36
CA LEU A 111 -26.22 -2.66 12.01
C LEU A 111 -26.74 -3.69 11.02
N ASP A 112 -27.15 -3.23 9.83
CA ASP A 112 -27.53 -4.05 8.70
C ASP A 112 -26.61 -3.67 7.52
N LEU A 113 -25.90 -4.65 6.95
CA LEU A 113 -24.97 -4.45 5.86
C LEU A 113 -25.60 -3.80 4.61
N ASP A 114 -26.88 -4.09 4.37
CA ASP A 114 -27.59 -3.69 3.15
C ASP A 114 -28.38 -2.37 3.31
N LYS A 115 -28.20 -1.70 4.47
CA LYS A 115 -28.76 -0.36 4.69
C LYS A 115 -27.75 0.72 4.31
N PRO A 116 -28.26 1.88 3.81
CA PRO A 116 -27.43 3.02 3.47
C PRO A 116 -26.59 3.54 4.66
N VAL A 117 -25.34 3.88 4.39
CA VAL A 117 -24.40 4.46 5.37
C VAL A 117 -24.99 5.69 6.05
N VAL A 118 -25.73 6.52 5.33
CA VAL A 118 -26.38 7.74 5.85
C VAL A 118 -27.39 7.48 6.97
N GLN A 119 -27.89 6.25 7.14
CA GLN A 119 -28.76 5.88 8.26
C GLN A 119 -28.00 5.79 9.58
N TYR A 120 -26.72 5.40 9.52
CA TYR A 120 -25.83 5.22 10.67
C TYR A 120 -24.94 6.43 10.90
N LEU A 121 -24.58 7.14 9.82
CA LEU A 121 -23.72 8.31 9.84
C LEU A 121 -24.39 9.49 9.09
N PRO A 122 -25.37 10.19 9.70
CA PRO A 122 -26.12 11.28 9.03
C PRO A 122 -25.26 12.48 8.63
N ALA A 123 -24.05 12.61 9.20
CA ALA A 123 -23.09 13.64 8.84
C ALA A 123 -22.41 13.35 7.48
N PHE A 124 -22.43 12.12 6.98
CA PHE A 124 -21.87 11.76 5.68
C PHE A 124 -22.71 12.39 4.56
N LYS A 125 -22.07 13.21 3.73
CA LYS A 125 -22.64 13.89 2.58
C LYS A 125 -21.62 13.99 1.47
N MET A 126 -22.07 14.02 0.22
CA MET A 126 -21.25 14.26 -0.96
C MET A 126 -21.96 15.25 -1.91
N ALA A 127 -21.21 15.82 -2.85
CA ALA A 127 -21.78 16.65 -3.92
C ALA A 127 -22.65 15.81 -4.87
N ASP A 128 -22.33 14.53 -5.05
CA ASP A 128 -23.06 13.57 -5.88
C ASP A 128 -24.17 12.88 -5.08
N SER A 129 -25.42 13.09 -5.48
CA SER A 129 -26.60 12.61 -4.73
C SER A 129 -26.70 11.08 -4.60
N ARG A 130 -25.98 10.30 -5.45
CA ARG A 130 -25.94 8.83 -5.41
C ARG A 130 -25.27 8.29 -4.13
N TYR A 131 -24.55 9.12 -3.36
CA TYR A 131 -23.98 8.71 -2.09
C TYR A 131 -25.00 8.14 -1.10
N LYS A 132 -26.28 8.50 -1.26
CA LYS A 132 -27.39 8.02 -0.42
C LYS A 132 -27.68 6.54 -0.59
N ASP A 133 -27.23 5.96 -1.69
CA ASP A 133 -27.42 4.55 -2.04
C ASP A 133 -26.24 3.68 -1.63
N ILE A 134 -25.15 4.27 -1.13
CA ILE A 134 -23.99 3.54 -0.62
C ILE A 134 -24.38 2.80 0.65
N THR A 135 -24.33 1.47 0.63
CA THR A 135 -24.59 0.61 1.79
C THR A 135 -23.32 0.33 2.57
N VAL A 136 -23.46 -0.16 3.81
CA VAL A 136 -22.29 -0.59 4.63
C VAL A 136 -21.54 -1.74 3.96
N ARG A 137 -22.24 -2.68 3.31
CA ARG A 137 -21.64 -3.77 2.52
C ARG A 137 -20.69 -3.22 1.45
N MET A 138 -21.13 -2.18 0.73
CA MET A 138 -20.35 -1.56 -0.35
C MET A 138 -19.06 -0.89 0.13
N LEU A 139 -18.99 -0.48 1.40
CA LEU A 139 -17.72 -0.03 2.00
C LEU A 139 -16.73 -1.19 2.17
N LEU A 140 -17.21 -2.36 2.62
CA LEU A 140 -16.38 -3.51 2.98
C LEU A 140 -15.94 -4.36 1.79
N ASN A 141 -16.69 -4.36 0.69
CA ASN A 141 -16.39 -5.10 -0.54
C ASN A 141 -15.85 -4.19 -1.66
N HIS A 142 -15.51 -2.93 -1.34
CA HIS A 142 -14.96 -1.96 -2.27
C HIS A 142 -15.86 -1.54 -3.46
N SER A 143 -17.18 -1.72 -3.36
CA SER A 143 -18.11 -1.37 -4.46
C SER A 143 -18.88 -0.06 -4.23
N SER A 144 -18.41 0.81 -3.34
CA SER A 144 -19.09 2.06 -2.98
C SER A 144 -19.15 3.11 -4.09
N GLY A 145 -18.30 3.02 -5.12
CA GLY A 145 -18.16 4.02 -6.18
C GLY A 145 -17.40 5.29 -5.76
N LEU A 146 -16.88 5.37 -4.54
CA LEU A 146 -16.02 6.46 -4.06
C LEU A 146 -14.74 6.58 -4.88
N MET A 147 -14.14 7.77 -4.96
CA MET A 147 -12.92 8.04 -5.72
C MET A 147 -11.72 7.20 -5.27
N GLY A 148 -11.57 6.91 -3.97
CA GLY A 148 -10.50 6.03 -3.49
C GLY A 148 -9.89 6.42 -2.16
N SER A 149 -8.82 7.24 -2.18
CA SER A 149 -8.08 7.63 -0.99
C SER A 149 -7.94 9.14 -0.86
N SER A 150 -8.54 9.71 0.18
CA SER A 150 -8.40 11.13 0.56
C SER A 150 -7.32 11.26 1.65
N PHE A 151 -6.05 10.93 1.29
CA PHE A 151 -4.95 10.67 2.22
C PHE A 151 -4.06 11.89 2.52
N GLY A 152 -4.46 13.13 2.20
CA GLY A 152 -3.69 14.30 2.62
C GLY A 152 -3.35 14.21 4.11
N SER A 153 -2.07 14.29 4.45
CA SER A 153 -1.55 14.16 5.83
C SER A 153 -1.93 12.86 6.55
N ALA A 154 -2.12 11.75 5.83
CA ALA A 154 -2.40 10.46 6.44
C ALA A 154 -1.12 9.68 6.80
N LEU A 155 -0.09 9.71 5.93
CA LEU A 155 1.21 9.07 6.15
C LEU A 155 2.17 10.07 6.77
N LEU A 156 2.54 9.87 8.03
CA LEU A 156 3.29 10.80 8.84
C LEU A 156 4.55 10.17 9.43
N LEU A 157 5.55 10.98 9.77
CA LEU A 157 6.78 10.60 10.45
C LEU A 157 6.83 11.25 11.84
N GLY A 158 6.89 10.43 12.90
CA GLY A 158 6.98 10.89 14.28
C GLY A 158 5.73 11.63 14.82
N ASP A 159 4.61 11.54 14.13
CA ASP A 159 3.37 12.24 14.44
C ASP A 159 2.17 11.30 14.33
N ALA A 160 1.45 11.07 15.41
CA ALA A 160 0.31 10.17 15.50
C ALA A 160 -1.05 10.86 15.23
N SER A 161 -1.05 11.98 14.54
CA SER A 161 -2.27 12.73 14.22
C SER A 161 -3.26 11.87 13.43
N GLN A 162 -4.55 11.99 13.76
CA GLN A 162 -5.66 11.37 13.03
C GLN A 162 -6.45 12.41 12.21
N GLN A 163 -5.84 13.54 11.89
CA GLN A 163 -6.47 14.62 11.13
C GLN A 163 -7.09 14.12 9.80
N ALA A 164 -6.43 13.19 9.12
CA ALA A 164 -6.97 12.61 7.88
C ALA A 164 -8.32 11.91 8.08
N THR A 165 -8.51 11.20 9.21
CA THR A 165 -9.80 10.60 9.59
C THR A 165 -10.82 11.68 9.98
N GLU A 166 -10.41 12.67 10.77
CA GLU A 166 -11.28 13.76 11.26
C GLU A 166 -11.82 14.64 10.11
N GLU A 167 -11.01 14.88 9.08
CA GLU A 167 -11.36 15.70 7.92
C GLU A 167 -12.05 14.92 6.79
N LEU A 168 -12.13 13.59 6.85
CA LEU A 168 -12.65 12.77 5.75
C LEU A 168 -14.04 13.21 5.28
N LEU A 169 -14.98 13.44 6.21
CA LEU A 169 -16.34 13.84 5.86
C LEU A 169 -16.39 15.20 5.15
N ALA A 170 -15.52 16.11 5.54
CA ALA A 170 -15.41 17.42 4.89
C ALA A 170 -14.86 17.27 3.47
N ARG A 171 -13.83 16.45 3.28
CA ARG A 171 -13.25 16.18 1.96
C ARG A 171 -14.23 15.46 1.03
N LEU A 172 -14.96 14.46 1.52
CA LEU A 172 -15.97 13.75 0.74
C LEU A 172 -17.16 14.65 0.35
N SER A 173 -17.44 15.68 1.12
CA SER A 173 -18.62 16.55 0.90
C SER A 173 -18.61 17.28 -0.46
N THR A 174 -17.44 17.50 -1.04
CA THR A 174 -17.22 18.15 -2.33
C THR A 174 -17.01 17.19 -3.50
N GLN A 175 -16.85 15.89 -3.20
CA GLN A 175 -16.53 14.88 -4.22
C GLN A 175 -17.78 14.34 -4.92
N ARG A 176 -17.58 13.91 -6.16
CA ARG A 176 -18.52 13.04 -6.88
C ARG A 176 -18.12 11.57 -6.74
N LEU A 177 -18.97 10.67 -7.18
CA LEU A 177 -18.65 9.24 -7.34
C LEU A 177 -18.03 9.00 -8.72
N LYS A 178 -17.04 8.08 -8.79
CA LYS A 178 -16.46 7.63 -10.07
C LYS A 178 -17.31 6.59 -10.78
N ALA A 179 -18.18 5.87 -10.04
CA ALA A 179 -19.10 4.87 -10.56
C ALA A 179 -20.39 4.85 -9.73
N ASP A 180 -21.43 4.19 -10.25
CA ASP A 180 -22.62 3.92 -9.46
C ASP A 180 -22.30 2.98 -8.29
N PRO A 181 -22.89 3.19 -7.10
CA PRO A 181 -22.76 2.28 -5.99
C PRO A 181 -23.17 0.85 -6.39
N GLY A 182 -22.29 -0.14 -6.13
CA GLY A 182 -22.52 -1.53 -6.49
C GLY A 182 -22.16 -1.91 -7.93
N ALA A 183 -21.73 -0.98 -8.78
CA ALA A 183 -21.43 -1.29 -10.19
C ALA A 183 -20.27 -2.29 -10.34
N TYR A 184 -19.23 -2.16 -9.55
CA TYR A 184 -18.09 -3.07 -9.47
C TYR A 184 -17.25 -2.79 -8.22
N SER A 185 -16.43 -3.77 -7.84
CA SER A 185 -15.46 -3.59 -6.76
C SER A 185 -14.17 -2.99 -7.29
N VAL A 186 -13.73 -1.88 -6.69
CA VAL A 186 -12.44 -1.24 -6.93
C VAL A 186 -11.88 -0.72 -5.61
N TYR A 187 -10.65 -1.09 -5.30
CA TYR A 187 -10.03 -0.83 -3.99
C TYR A 187 -10.23 0.61 -3.52
N CYS A 188 -10.73 0.78 -2.30
CA CYS A 188 -11.13 2.08 -1.75
C CYS A 188 -10.80 2.18 -0.26
N ASN A 189 -9.86 3.05 0.12
CA ASN A 189 -9.48 3.28 1.49
C ASN A 189 -10.50 4.14 2.25
N ASP A 190 -11.08 5.15 1.60
CA ASP A 190 -12.09 6.04 2.20
C ASP A 190 -13.31 5.25 2.67
N GLY A 191 -13.68 4.17 1.97
CA GLY A 191 -14.74 3.26 2.38
C GLY A 191 -14.48 2.65 3.76
N PHE A 192 -13.26 2.26 4.06
CA PHE A 192 -12.90 1.68 5.36
C PHE A 192 -12.72 2.72 6.47
N THR A 193 -12.29 3.93 6.13
CA THR A 193 -12.32 5.04 7.09
C THR A 193 -13.77 5.45 7.42
N LEU A 194 -14.69 5.43 6.44
CA LEU A 194 -16.13 5.58 6.71
C LEU A 194 -16.67 4.43 7.56
N ALA A 195 -16.27 3.18 7.31
CA ALA A 195 -16.68 2.04 8.12
C ALA A 195 -16.22 2.16 9.58
N GLN A 196 -15.00 2.70 9.83
CA GLN A 196 -14.55 3.09 11.18
C GLN A 196 -15.53 4.08 11.81
N LEU A 197 -15.87 5.15 11.11
CA LEU A 197 -16.81 6.19 11.63
C LEU A 197 -18.22 5.60 11.88
N VAL A 198 -18.67 4.64 11.07
CA VAL A 198 -19.92 3.90 11.32
C VAL A 198 -19.84 3.07 12.60
N VAL A 199 -18.71 2.38 12.84
CA VAL A 199 -18.50 1.63 14.10
C VAL A 199 -18.57 2.58 15.29
N GLU A 200 -17.90 3.72 15.25
CA GLU A 200 -17.91 4.72 16.32
C GLU A 200 -19.33 5.27 16.58
N ALA A 201 -20.06 5.62 15.51
CA ALA A 201 -21.42 6.15 15.60
C ALA A 201 -22.42 5.14 16.18
N VAL A 202 -22.34 3.86 15.75
CA VAL A 202 -23.30 2.82 16.17
C VAL A 202 -22.96 2.24 17.55
N SER A 203 -21.68 2.17 17.89
CA SER A 203 -21.24 1.65 19.22
C SER A 203 -21.20 2.71 20.30
N GLU A 204 -21.25 4.01 19.95
CA GLU A 204 -21.04 5.14 20.82
C GLU A 204 -19.69 5.06 21.59
N THR A 205 -18.68 4.44 20.97
CA THR A 205 -17.36 4.20 21.56
C THR A 205 -16.28 4.53 20.53
N GLY A 206 -15.17 5.14 20.97
CA GLY A 206 -14.02 5.37 20.09
C GLY A 206 -13.52 4.06 19.48
N PHE A 207 -13.10 4.12 18.22
CA PHE A 207 -12.75 2.93 17.43
C PHE A 207 -11.70 2.03 18.12
N MET A 208 -10.63 2.63 18.63
CA MET A 208 -9.57 1.85 19.31
C MET A 208 -10.06 1.22 20.63
N ASP A 209 -10.94 1.88 21.37
CA ASP A 209 -11.52 1.30 22.57
C ASP A 209 -12.46 0.17 22.25
N TYR A 210 -13.22 0.27 21.15
CA TYR A 210 -14.03 -0.82 20.63
C TYR A 210 -13.16 -2.02 20.26
N LEU A 211 -12.11 -1.81 19.45
CA LEU A 211 -11.20 -2.90 19.03
C LEU A 211 -10.52 -3.56 20.21
N ARG A 212 -10.01 -2.78 21.17
CA ARG A 212 -9.35 -3.35 22.37
C ARG A 212 -10.27 -4.29 23.11
N LYS A 213 -11.49 -3.84 23.41
CA LYS A 213 -12.45 -4.59 24.22
C LYS A 213 -13.07 -5.78 23.49
N HIS A 214 -13.37 -5.63 22.20
CA HIS A 214 -14.19 -6.61 21.47
C HIS A 214 -13.40 -7.45 20.47
N VAL A 215 -12.13 -7.09 20.18
CA VAL A 215 -11.27 -7.81 19.24
C VAL A 215 -9.97 -8.25 19.91
N PHE A 216 -9.17 -7.29 20.46
CA PHE A 216 -7.83 -7.63 20.97
C PHE A 216 -7.89 -8.52 22.22
N GLU A 217 -8.65 -8.12 23.22
CA GLU A 217 -8.79 -8.90 24.47
C GLU A 217 -9.36 -10.30 24.21
N PRO A 218 -10.47 -10.51 23.47
CA PRO A 218 -10.98 -11.83 23.16
C PRO A 218 -10.03 -12.72 22.34
N ALA A 219 -9.29 -12.14 21.39
CA ALA A 219 -8.30 -12.85 20.58
C ALA A 219 -6.95 -13.03 21.28
N GLY A 220 -6.77 -12.48 22.49
CA GLY A 220 -5.53 -12.58 23.26
C GLY A 220 -4.37 -11.78 22.70
N LEU A 221 -4.62 -10.75 21.88
CA LEU A 221 -3.59 -9.92 21.27
C LEU A 221 -3.04 -8.95 22.31
N LYS A 222 -1.71 -8.92 22.47
CA LYS A 222 -1.02 -8.12 23.48
C LYS A 222 -0.17 -7.00 22.87
N GLU A 223 0.28 -7.23 21.67
CA GLU A 223 1.24 -6.38 20.95
C GLU A 223 0.62 -5.84 19.65
N THR A 224 -0.68 -5.48 19.71
CA THR A 224 -1.43 -4.85 18.63
C THR A 224 -1.87 -3.45 19.07
N TRP A 225 -1.51 -2.42 18.29
CA TRP A 225 -1.53 -1.02 18.70
C TRP A 225 -2.03 -0.07 17.60
N SER A 226 -2.34 1.17 18.01
CA SER A 226 -2.55 2.30 17.08
C SER A 226 -1.32 3.22 17.04
N PRO A 227 -1.25 4.16 16.09
CA PRO A 227 -0.17 5.16 16.03
C PRO A 227 0.02 5.96 17.31
N ALA A 228 -1.06 6.26 18.04
CA ALA A 228 -1.02 7.02 19.28
C ALA A 228 -0.48 6.25 20.48
N SER A 229 -0.32 4.92 20.36
CA SER A 229 0.17 4.08 21.44
C SER A 229 1.68 4.16 21.58
N SER A 230 2.17 4.03 22.84
CA SER A 230 3.61 4.07 23.15
C SER A 230 4.21 2.67 22.98
N PHE A 231 4.88 2.42 21.86
CA PHE A 231 5.58 1.16 21.57
C PHE A 231 6.96 1.38 20.90
N GLU A 232 7.58 2.52 21.14
CA GLU A 232 8.75 3.00 20.38
C GLU A 232 9.97 2.09 20.46
N LEU A 233 10.14 1.37 21.56
CA LEU A 233 11.35 0.58 21.83
C LEU A 233 11.41 -0.75 21.05
N ARG A 234 10.33 -1.20 20.42
CA ARG A 234 10.26 -2.53 19.78
C ARG A 234 9.82 -2.48 18.32
N ARG A 235 9.85 -1.31 17.70
CA ARG A 235 9.48 -1.19 16.29
C ARG A 235 10.61 -1.61 15.38
N ALA A 236 10.23 -2.34 14.33
CA ALA A 236 11.15 -2.58 13.22
C ALA A 236 11.62 -1.24 12.64
N PRO A 237 12.94 -1.01 12.55
CA PRO A 237 13.47 0.24 12.04
C PRO A 237 13.19 0.40 10.55
N ILE A 238 12.95 1.63 10.12
CA ILE A 238 12.73 1.99 8.72
C ILE A 238 13.81 2.97 8.25
N TYR A 239 14.23 2.85 7.01
CA TYR A 239 15.32 3.62 6.43
C TYR A 239 14.94 4.18 5.07
N GLN A 240 15.48 5.35 4.72
CA GLN A 240 15.40 5.93 3.39
C GLN A 240 16.81 6.06 2.81
N ALA A 241 17.13 5.17 1.91
CA ALA A 241 18.43 5.17 1.25
C ALA A 241 18.72 6.51 0.54
N GLY A 242 19.96 7.00 0.70
CA GLY A 242 20.39 8.25 0.06
C GLY A 242 19.90 9.53 0.76
N VAL A 243 19.13 9.43 1.85
CA VAL A 243 18.67 10.59 2.63
C VAL A 243 19.31 10.62 4.00
N VAL A 244 19.15 9.58 4.81
CA VAL A 244 19.73 9.47 6.15
C VAL A 244 20.31 8.07 6.35
N GLU A 245 21.40 7.99 7.15
CA GLU A 245 21.98 6.71 7.60
C GLU A 245 21.25 6.17 8.83
N ASP A 246 20.74 7.05 9.69
CA ASP A 246 19.97 6.70 10.89
C ASP A 246 18.54 6.26 10.53
N PRO A 247 17.90 5.43 11.38
CA PRO A 247 16.48 5.09 11.20
C PRO A 247 15.58 6.33 11.15
N LEU A 248 14.61 6.31 10.24
CA LEU A 248 13.60 7.35 10.17
C LEU A 248 12.76 7.44 11.46
N PRO A 249 12.19 8.61 11.77
CA PRO A 249 11.16 8.72 12.79
C PRO A 249 10.03 7.72 12.51
N LYS A 250 9.32 7.37 13.58
CA LYS A 250 8.17 6.47 13.56
C LYS A 250 7.19 6.81 12.42
N GLU A 251 6.98 5.87 11.50
CA GLU A 251 5.87 5.99 10.56
C GLU A 251 4.54 5.88 11.31
N CYS A 252 3.57 6.71 10.95
CA CYS A 252 2.22 6.69 11.49
C CYS A 252 1.23 6.87 10.35
N LEU A 253 0.19 6.03 10.30
CA LEU A 253 -0.91 6.18 9.36
C LEU A 253 -2.18 6.60 10.10
N GLY A 254 -2.63 7.84 9.86
CA GLY A 254 -3.71 8.52 10.60
C GLY A 254 -5.12 8.03 10.25
N VAL A 255 -5.29 7.08 9.34
CA VAL A 255 -6.57 6.45 8.95
C VAL A 255 -6.61 5.02 9.49
N VAL A 256 -6.88 4.89 10.79
CA VAL A 256 -6.68 3.64 11.55
C VAL A 256 -7.50 2.48 11.00
N GLY A 257 -8.79 2.69 10.72
CA GLY A 257 -9.69 1.64 10.21
C GLY A 257 -9.35 1.18 8.79
N ALA A 258 -8.65 2.00 7.99
CA ALA A 258 -8.19 1.65 6.66
C ALA A 258 -6.79 1.03 6.64
N GLY A 259 -5.89 1.39 7.63
CA GLY A 259 -4.51 0.95 7.51
C GLY A 259 -3.59 1.25 8.71
N GLY A 260 -4.07 1.87 9.79
CA GLY A 260 -3.19 2.43 10.82
C GLY A 260 -2.91 1.55 12.02
N LEU A 261 -3.19 0.25 11.99
CA LEU A 261 -2.81 -0.66 13.08
C LEU A 261 -1.38 -1.15 12.95
N TYR A 262 -0.80 -1.54 14.10
CA TYR A 262 0.55 -2.09 14.23
C TYR A 262 0.47 -3.38 15.03
N ALA A 263 1.25 -4.39 14.64
CA ALA A 263 1.27 -5.68 15.33
C ALA A 263 2.63 -6.39 15.19
N THR A 264 2.86 -7.40 16.03
CA THR A 264 3.86 -8.45 15.78
C THR A 264 3.30 -9.49 14.82
N ALA A 265 4.16 -10.31 14.23
CA ALA A 265 3.74 -11.42 13.39
C ALA A 265 2.90 -12.45 14.18
N GLU A 266 3.26 -12.69 15.44
CA GLU A 266 2.56 -13.60 16.35
C GLU A 266 1.14 -13.13 16.65
N ASP A 267 0.95 -11.85 17.01
CA ASP A 267 -0.39 -11.30 17.25
C ASP A 267 -1.24 -11.33 15.98
N LEU A 268 -0.65 -11.00 14.82
CA LEU A 268 -1.38 -11.02 13.56
C LEU A 268 -1.79 -12.45 13.15
N ALA A 269 -0.91 -13.44 13.33
CA ALA A 269 -1.25 -14.84 13.10
C ALA A 269 -2.32 -15.34 14.09
N ALA A 270 -2.24 -14.93 15.38
CA ALA A 270 -3.24 -15.24 16.39
C ALA A 270 -4.61 -14.61 16.07
N PHE A 271 -4.63 -13.37 15.58
CA PHE A 271 -5.84 -12.74 15.07
C PHE A 271 -6.47 -13.54 13.92
N GLY A 272 -5.65 -13.95 12.93
CA GLY A 272 -6.07 -14.84 11.85
C GLY A 272 -6.65 -16.15 12.39
N GLY A 273 -6.02 -16.71 13.42
CA GLY A 273 -6.50 -17.90 14.14
C GLY A 273 -7.87 -17.70 14.79
N ALA A 274 -8.09 -16.56 15.43
CA ALA A 274 -9.37 -16.21 16.07
C ALA A 274 -10.54 -16.02 15.06
N LEU A 275 -10.23 -15.94 13.77
CA LEU A 275 -11.21 -15.94 12.68
C LEU A 275 -11.57 -17.35 12.17
N THR A 276 -10.94 -18.39 12.70
CA THR A 276 -11.23 -19.77 12.29
C THR A 276 -12.32 -20.43 13.14
N ASP A 277 -12.71 -19.83 14.27
CA ASP A 277 -13.73 -20.31 15.19
C ASP A 277 -14.65 -19.18 15.68
N ASP A 278 -15.48 -19.46 16.71
CA ASP A 278 -16.44 -18.49 17.23
C ASP A 278 -15.85 -17.51 18.27
N THR A 279 -14.54 -17.35 18.33
CA THR A 279 -13.87 -16.42 19.25
C THR A 279 -14.28 -14.96 19.00
N LEU A 280 -14.29 -14.51 17.76
CA LEU A 280 -14.63 -13.13 17.39
C LEU A 280 -15.99 -13.01 16.72
N LEU A 281 -16.37 -13.97 15.88
CA LEU A 281 -17.56 -13.94 15.02
C LEU A 281 -18.20 -15.33 14.94
N LYS A 282 -19.52 -15.38 14.84
CA LYS A 282 -20.26 -16.61 14.54
C LYS A 282 -19.92 -17.14 13.15
N ALA A 283 -20.12 -18.44 12.95
CA ALA A 283 -19.88 -19.11 11.66
C ALA A 283 -20.61 -18.44 10.48
N SER A 284 -21.83 -17.93 10.70
CA SER A 284 -22.58 -17.22 9.64
C SER A 284 -21.90 -15.93 9.17
N SER A 285 -21.33 -15.16 10.10
CA SER A 285 -20.61 -13.93 9.79
C SER A 285 -19.28 -14.19 9.09
N ARG A 286 -18.52 -15.20 9.56
CA ARG A 286 -17.29 -15.64 8.90
C ARG A 286 -17.56 -16.12 7.47
N LYS A 287 -18.63 -16.89 7.26
CA LYS A 287 -19.07 -17.32 5.92
C LYS A 287 -19.44 -16.13 5.02
N ALA A 288 -20.12 -15.12 5.56
CA ALA A 288 -20.45 -13.92 4.82
C ALA A 288 -19.19 -13.15 4.41
N MET A 289 -18.17 -13.04 5.30
CA MET A 289 -16.90 -12.40 4.97
C MET A 289 -16.12 -13.15 3.87
N ALA A 290 -16.25 -14.47 3.80
CA ALA A 290 -15.58 -15.33 2.83
C ALA A 290 -16.36 -15.49 1.50
N ALA A 291 -17.50 -14.84 1.34
CA ALA A 291 -18.25 -14.90 0.09
C ALA A 291 -17.58 -14.07 -1.01
N PRO A 292 -17.62 -14.50 -2.29
CA PRO A 292 -17.05 -13.77 -3.41
C PRO A 292 -17.90 -12.54 -3.77
N GLU A 293 -17.77 -11.48 -2.99
CA GLU A 293 -18.54 -10.24 -3.11
C GLU A 293 -18.24 -9.50 -4.44
N TYR A 294 -17.03 -9.64 -4.98
CA TYR A 294 -16.63 -9.04 -6.27
C TYR A 294 -17.52 -9.49 -7.44
N ALA A 295 -18.07 -10.70 -7.37
CA ALA A 295 -18.91 -11.27 -8.42
C ALA A 295 -20.30 -10.61 -8.52
N ASN A 296 -20.67 -9.74 -7.58
CA ASN A 296 -21.96 -9.03 -7.59
C ASN A 296 -22.01 -7.85 -8.61
N GLY A 297 -20.85 -7.43 -9.15
CA GLY A 297 -20.74 -6.34 -10.14
C GLY A 297 -19.98 -6.77 -11.40
N LEU A 298 -19.55 -5.78 -12.19
CA LEU A 298 -18.68 -6.05 -13.34
C LEU A 298 -17.35 -6.63 -12.87
N TRP A 299 -17.04 -7.83 -13.34
CA TRP A 299 -15.80 -8.55 -13.06
C TRP A 299 -15.43 -9.46 -14.23
N PRO A 300 -14.13 -9.72 -14.49
CA PRO A 300 -13.74 -10.67 -15.54
C PRO A 300 -14.37 -12.04 -15.33
N GLN A 301 -14.87 -12.65 -16.40
CA GLN A 301 -15.48 -13.98 -16.38
C GLN A 301 -14.56 -14.98 -17.08
N GLU A 302 -13.39 -15.23 -16.50
CA GLU A 302 -12.38 -16.14 -17.04
C GLU A 302 -12.13 -17.29 -16.06
N ASP A 303 -11.90 -18.50 -16.58
CA ASP A 303 -11.50 -19.67 -15.78
C ASP A 303 -9.99 -19.63 -15.50
N PHE A 304 -9.57 -18.60 -14.75
CA PHE A 304 -8.18 -18.35 -14.36
C PHE A 304 -8.15 -17.65 -13.00
N PRO A 305 -7.14 -17.90 -12.14
CA PRO A 305 -7.05 -17.22 -10.86
C PRO A 305 -7.02 -15.70 -11.02
N ASP A 306 -7.92 -15.01 -10.34
CA ASP A 306 -7.94 -13.55 -10.30
C ASP A 306 -6.77 -13.01 -9.48
N SER A 307 -6.21 -11.86 -9.90
CA SER A 307 -5.22 -11.12 -9.12
C SER A 307 -5.80 -10.54 -7.83
N LEU A 308 -7.13 -10.37 -7.79
CA LEU A 308 -7.92 -9.98 -6.64
C LEU A 308 -9.26 -10.72 -6.71
N GLY A 309 -9.86 -10.96 -5.54
CA GLY A 309 -11.17 -11.62 -5.43
C GLY A 309 -11.82 -11.23 -4.11
N TYR A 310 -12.37 -10.01 -4.04
CA TYR A 310 -12.84 -9.40 -2.80
C TYR A 310 -13.97 -10.16 -2.11
N GLY A 311 -13.77 -10.39 -0.80
CA GLY A 311 -14.84 -10.66 0.14
C GLY A 311 -15.18 -9.41 0.96
N LEU A 312 -15.84 -9.57 2.12
CA LEU A 312 -15.97 -8.45 3.04
C LEU A 312 -14.65 -8.27 3.81
N GLY A 313 -13.92 -7.23 3.44
CA GLY A 313 -12.60 -6.88 3.99
C GLY A 313 -11.43 -7.64 3.40
N TRP A 314 -11.62 -8.83 2.85
CA TRP A 314 -10.57 -9.64 2.24
C TRP A 314 -10.26 -9.19 0.82
N ASP A 315 -8.97 -9.26 0.43
CA ASP A 315 -8.53 -9.04 -0.95
C ASP A 315 -8.75 -10.28 -1.80
N HIS A 316 -8.65 -11.48 -1.18
CA HIS A 316 -8.90 -12.74 -1.86
C HIS A 316 -9.70 -13.69 -0.96
N VAL A 317 -10.70 -14.33 -1.54
CA VAL A 317 -11.45 -15.44 -0.92
C VAL A 317 -11.27 -16.77 -1.67
N GLU A 318 -10.59 -16.74 -2.81
CA GLU A 318 -10.27 -17.87 -3.68
C GLU A 318 -8.78 -17.89 -4.07
N TRP A 319 -7.91 -17.81 -3.04
CA TRP A 319 -6.47 -17.64 -3.22
C TRP A 319 -5.77 -18.88 -3.77
N TYR A 320 -4.95 -18.66 -4.80
CA TYR A 320 -4.03 -19.68 -5.34
C TYR A 320 -2.87 -19.97 -4.35
N PRO A 321 -2.41 -21.24 -4.18
CA PRO A 321 -2.89 -22.45 -4.88
C PRO A 321 -4.00 -23.20 -4.11
N PHE A 322 -4.46 -22.67 -2.98
CA PHE A 322 -5.37 -23.36 -2.07
C PHE A 322 -6.72 -23.65 -2.72
N ALA A 323 -7.31 -22.66 -3.42
CA ALA A 323 -8.61 -22.82 -4.08
C ALA A 323 -8.63 -23.98 -5.07
N GLN A 324 -7.55 -24.16 -5.88
CA GLN A 324 -7.41 -25.26 -6.85
C GLN A 324 -7.25 -26.64 -6.18
N ASN A 325 -6.94 -26.65 -4.87
CA ASN A 325 -6.84 -27.85 -4.05
C ASN A 325 -8.08 -28.04 -3.13
N GLY A 326 -9.15 -27.28 -3.36
CA GLY A 326 -10.38 -27.35 -2.57
C GLY A 326 -10.22 -26.88 -1.12
N ILE A 327 -9.27 -26.01 -0.86
CA ILE A 327 -9.00 -25.40 0.45
C ILE A 327 -9.38 -23.93 0.38
N THR A 328 -10.30 -23.48 1.23
CA THR A 328 -10.59 -22.04 1.38
C THR A 328 -9.38 -21.34 1.99
N ALA A 329 -8.89 -20.31 1.32
CA ALA A 329 -7.85 -19.43 1.83
C ALA A 329 -8.28 -17.98 1.70
N LEU A 330 -8.31 -17.27 2.81
CA LEU A 330 -8.67 -15.86 2.91
C LEU A 330 -7.38 -15.06 3.06
N VAL A 331 -7.17 -14.07 2.20
CA VAL A 331 -5.92 -13.31 2.16
C VAL A 331 -6.16 -11.83 2.25
N LYS A 332 -5.31 -11.17 3.00
CA LYS A 332 -5.25 -9.72 3.06
C LYS A 332 -3.82 -9.22 3.08
N GLY A 333 -3.48 -8.42 2.09
CA GLY A 333 -2.26 -7.65 2.06
C GLY A 333 -2.39 -6.31 2.78
N GLY A 334 -1.24 -5.75 3.17
CA GLY A 334 -1.18 -4.42 3.75
C GLY A 334 0.13 -3.74 3.48
N ASP A 335 0.05 -2.54 2.92
CA ASP A 335 1.21 -1.70 2.63
C ASP A 335 1.03 -0.33 3.29
N THR A 336 2.12 0.19 3.88
CA THR A 336 2.31 1.58 4.25
C THR A 336 3.45 2.15 3.40
N GLY A 337 4.05 3.27 3.77
CA GLY A 337 5.23 3.77 3.06
C GLY A 337 6.46 2.87 3.22
N TYR A 338 6.59 2.21 4.38
CA TYR A 338 7.80 1.44 4.73
C TYR A 338 7.52 0.04 5.26
N TYR A 339 6.30 -0.25 5.75
CA TYR A 339 5.94 -1.57 6.27
C TYR A 339 4.99 -2.29 5.33
N HIS A 340 5.19 -3.59 5.23
CA HIS A 340 4.39 -4.49 4.40
C HIS A 340 3.97 -5.72 5.20
N ALA A 341 2.74 -6.18 4.99
CA ALA A 341 2.14 -7.30 5.73
C ALA A 341 1.39 -8.23 4.79
N GLY A 342 1.46 -9.53 5.05
CA GLY A 342 0.61 -10.55 4.43
C GLY A 342 -0.02 -11.42 5.51
N LEU A 343 -1.34 -11.55 5.50
CA LEU A 343 -2.10 -12.46 6.35
C LEU A 343 -2.85 -13.47 5.48
N VAL A 344 -2.62 -14.76 5.72
CA VAL A 344 -3.33 -15.88 5.06
C VAL A 344 -4.00 -16.72 6.13
N VAL A 345 -5.29 -16.97 5.97
CA VAL A 345 -6.11 -17.76 6.90
C VAL A 345 -6.76 -18.94 6.19
N LEU A 346 -6.65 -20.13 6.74
CA LEU A 346 -7.31 -21.37 6.27
C LEU A 346 -8.37 -21.78 7.31
N PRO A 347 -9.63 -21.29 7.20
CA PRO A 347 -10.63 -21.44 8.26
C PRO A 347 -10.93 -22.88 8.62
N GLU A 348 -11.14 -23.76 7.64
CA GLU A 348 -11.49 -25.18 7.87
C GLU A 348 -10.31 -25.99 8.40
N ARG A 349 -9.08 -25.49 8.25
CA ARG A 349 -7.85 -26.11 8.76
C ARG A 349 -7.42 -25.56 10.10
N LYS A 350 -8.12 -24.55 10.61
CA LYS A 350 -7.75 -23.81 11.83
C LYS A 350 -6.28 -23.39 11.81
N MET A 351 -5.87 -22.75 10.72
CA MET A 351 -4.51 -22.30 10.52
C MET A 351 -4.49 -20.85 10.01
N ALA A 352 -3.47 -20.13 10.40
CA ALA A 352 -3.17 -18.79 9.86
C ALA A 352 -1.66 -18.58 9.83
N ALA A 353 -1.18 -17.81 8.85
CA ALA A 353 0.19 -17.34 8.79
C ALA A 353 0.23 -15.85 8.52
N ALA A 354 1.15 -15.18 9.20
CA ALA A 354 1.45 -13.78 9.00
C ALA A 354 2.93 -13.60 8.66
N VAL A 355 3.23 -12.74 7.69
CA VAL A 355 4.59 -12.33 7.34
C VAL A 355 4.60 -10.80 7.27
N LEU A 356 5.58 -10.18 7.94
CA LEU A 356 5.74 -8.74 8.04
C LEU A 356 7.15 -8.35 7.58
N SER A 357 7.29 -7.23 6.87
CA SER A 357 8.60 -6.76 6.42
C SER A 357 8.73 -5.24 6.47
N THR A 358 9.99 -4.77 6.56
CA THR A 358 10.36 -3.37 6.29
C THR A 358 10.92 -3.30 4.88
N GLY A 359 10.21 -2.63 3.99
CA GLY A 359 10.49 -2.66 2.54
C GLY A 359 9.91 -3.88 1.84
N GLY A 360 9.81 -3.82 0.52
CA GLY A 360 9.19 -4.82 -0.33
C GLY A 360 7.78 -4.48 -0.76
N ALA A 361 6.91 -5.46 -0.73
CA ALA A 361 5.48 -5.33 -1.03
C ALA A 361 4.70 -6.45 -0.32
N SER A 362 3.44 -6.18 0.03
CA SER A 362 2.56 -7.16 0.68
C SER A 362 2.42 -8.46 -0.11
N THR A 363 2.46 -8.40 -1.45
CA THR A 363 2.38 -9.59 -2.32
C THR A 363 3.48 -10.62 -2.02
N TYR A 364 4.73 -10.19 -1.76
CA TYR A 364 5.79 -11.11 -1.36
C TYR A 364 5.52 -11.75 0.00
N ASN A 365 4.94 -10.99 0.94
CA ASN A 365 4.59 -11.48 2.27
C ASN A 365 3.41 -12.46 2.23
N GLU A 366 2.41 -12.22 1.36
CA GLU A 366 1.29 -13.15 1.11
C GLU A 366 1.77 -14.47 0.50
N MET A 367 2.66 -14.40 -0.48
CA MET A 367 3.29 -15.58 -1.07
C MET A 367 4.12 -16.35 -0.04
N ALA A 368 4.91 -15.66 0.79
CA ALA A 368 5.69 -16.27 1.87
C ALA A 368 4.76 -16.95 2.89
N ALA A 369 3.73 -16.26 3.38
CA ALA A 369 2.74 -16.82 4.31
C ALA A 369 2.06 -18.07 3.73
N SER A 370 1.78 -18.07 2.42
CA SER A 370 1.24 -19.23 1.71
C SER A 370 2.21 -20.41 1.73
N GLN A 371 3.51 -20.19 1.48
CA GLN A 371 4.52 -21.25 1.54
C GLN A 371 4.66 -21.83 2.95
N LEU A 372 4.57 -21.00 4.00
CA LEU A 372 4.58 -21.49 5.37
C LEU A 372 3.39 -22.42 5.65
N LEU A 373 2.18 -22.03 5.23
CA LEU A 373 1.00 -22.86 5.39
C LEU A 373 1.05 -24.16 4.58
N ILE A 374 1.58 -24.12 3.36
CA ILE A 374 1.82 -25.32 2.55
C ILE A 374 2.79 -26.27 3.25
N ALA A 375 3.88 -25.75 3.82
CA ALA A 375 4.85 -26.55 4.57
C ALA A 375 4.21 -27.18 5.82
N ALA A 376 3.44 -26.40 6.58
CA ALA A 376 2.74 -26.89 7.77
C ALA A 376 1.67 -27.94 7.42
N LEU A 377 0.96 -27.81 6.30
CA LEU A 377 0.01 -28.82 5.80
C LEU A 377 0.73 -30.10 5.37
N ARG A 378 1.91 -29.98 4.74
CA ARG A 378 2.74 -31.12 4.35
C ARG A 378 3.21 -31.94 5.55
N GLU A 379 3.56 -31.29 6.66
CA GLU A 379 3.88 -32.00 7.93
C GLU A 379 2.67 -32.79 8.49
N GLN A 380 1.46 -32.42 8.08
CA GLN A 380 0.21 -33.16 8.38
C GLN A 380 -0.16 -34.19 7.28
N ASN A 381 0.71 -34.45 6.31
CA ASN A 381 0.48 -35.29 5.13
C ASN A 381 -0.67 -34.76 4.23
N VAL A 382 -0.88 -33.45 4.18
CA VAL A 382 -1.77 -32.77 3.23
C VAL A 382 -0.92 -32.12 2.16
N GLU A 383 -1.00 -32.66 0.94
CA GLU A 383 -0.30 -32.08 -0.19
C GLU A 383 -1.14 -30.98 -0.84
N VAL A 384 -0.50 -29.84 -1.12
CA VAL A 384 -1.06 -28.73 -1.90
C VAL A 384 -0.27 -28.63 -3.19
N ALA A 385 -0.90 -28.95 -4.31
CA ALA A 385 -0.27 -28.91 -5.61
C ALA A 385 -0.21 -27.47 -6.15
N GLU A 386 0.98 -26.99 -6.42
CA GLU A 386 1.18 -25.75 -7.17
C GLU A 386 1.16 -26.05 -8.69
N ILE A 387 0.02 -25.80 -9.31
CA ILE A 387 -0.15 -25.99 -10.76
C ILE A 387 0.47 -24.78 -11.48
N ARG A 388 1.41 -25.00 -12.38
CA ARG A 388 1.87 -23.93 -13.27
C ARG A 388 0.81 -23.63 -14.31
N PHE A 389 0.14 -22.51 -14.15
CA PHE A 389 -0.78 -22.01 -15.15
C PHE A 389 -0.02 -21.61 -16.42
N LYS A 390 -0.57 -21.96 -17.56
CA LYS A 390 -0.12 -21.56 -18.89
C LYS A 390 -1.33 -21.37 -19.76
N LEU A 391 -1.30 -20.36 -20.60
CA LEU A 391 -2.29 -20.27 -21.66
C LEU A 391 -2.14 -21.48 -22.61
N PRO A 392 -3.25 -21.97 -23.20
CA PRO A 392 -3.21 -23.02 -24.22
C PRO A 392 -2.23 -22.67 -25.35
N ALA A 393 -1.65 -23.68 -25.97
CA ALA A 393 -0.77 -23.46 -27.11
C ALA A 393 -1.56 -22.81 -28.26
N ALA A 394 -1.05 -21.68 -28.76
CA ALA A 394 -1.64 -20.93 -29.86
C ALA A 394 -0.52 -20.49 -30.83
N LYS A 395 -0.89 -20.14 -32.07
CA LYS A 395 0.06 -19.73 -33.11
C LYS A 395 -0.01 -18.24 -33.34
N LYS A 396 1.16 -17.62 -33.56
CA LYS A 396 1.21 -16.22 -34.00
C LYS A 396 0.40 -16.08 -35.30
N ALA A 397 -0.42 -15.05 -35.38
CA ALA A 397 -1.31 -14.78 -36.48
C ALA A 397 -1.28 -13.28 -36.85
N ALA A 398 -1.73 -12.96 -38.07
CA ALA A 398 -1.98 -11.57 -38.45
C ALA A 398 -3.16 -11.03 -37.66
N LEU A 399 -3.12 -9.72 -37.40
CA LEU A 399 -4.17 -9.04 -36.62
C LEU A 399 -5.47 -8.99 -37.44
N PRO A 400 -6.62 -9.41 -36.87
CA PRO A 400 -7.93 -9.15 -37.46
C PRO A 400 -8.18 -7.65 -37.59
N ALA A 401 -8.69 -7.20 -38.75
CA ALA A 401 -8.88 -5.78 -39.05
C ALA A 401 -9.78 -5.06 -38.02
N GLU A 402 -10.76 -5.77 -37.45
CA GLU A 402 -11.67 -5.24 -36.42
C GLU A 402 -10.97 -4.89 -35.10
N LEU A 403 -9.78 -5.44 -34.83
CA LEU A 403 -9.01 -5.11 -33.64
C LEU A 403 -8.16 -3.85 -33.80
N LEU A 404 -7.90 -3.38 -35.02
CA LEU A 404 -7.13 -2.15 -35.27
C LEU A 404 -7.76 -0.92 -34.60
N ASP A 405 -9.09 -0.86 -34.55
CA ASP A 405 -9.84 0.22 -33.87
C ASP A 405 -9.65 0.21 -32.34
N SER A 406 -9.03 -0.84 -31.79
CA SER A 406 -8.70 -0.92 -30.36
C SER A 406 -7.37 -0.26 -30.02
N ALA A 407 -6.57 0.15 -31.00
CA ALA A 407 -5.40 1.01 -30.77
C ALA A 407 -5.83 2.35 -30.15
N GLY A 408 -4.90 3.01 -29.46
CA GLY A 408 -5.13 4.33 -28.87
C GLY A 408 -4.63 4.43 -27.45
N TYR A 409 -5.22 5.34 -26.69
CA TYR A 409 -4.80 5.61 -25.31
C TYR A 409 -5.65 4.85 -24.31
N TYR A 410 -5.01 4.35 -23.27
CA TYR A 410 -5.63 3.59 -22.19
C TYR A 410 -5.25 4.19 -20.85
N GLY A 411 -6.23 4.39 -19.97
CA GLY A 411 -6.01 4.89 -18.62
C GLY A 411 -5.98 3.74 -17.61
N SER A 412 -5.11 3.89 -16.62
CA SER A 412 -5.04 3.09 -15.41
C SER A 412 -4.52 3.98 -14.28
N GLN A 413 -3.64 3.52 -13.41
CA GLN A 413 -2.84 4.40 -12.54
C GLN A 413 -1.78 5.18 -13.32
N VAL A 414 -1.44 4.71 -14.52
CA VAL A 414 -0.56 5.39 -15.49
C VAL A 414 -1.25 5.45 -16.85
N MET A 415 -0.85 6.40 -17.67
CA MET A 415 -1.32 6.54 -19.03
C MET A 415 -0.54 5.61 -19.97
N LEU A 416 -1.26 4.81 -20.77
CA LEU A 416 -0.68 3.88 -21.74
C LEU A 416 -1.04 4.29 -23.16
N LYS A 417 -0.08 4.18 -24.09
CA LYS A 417 -0.33 4.20 -25.53
C LYS A 417 -0.21 2.78 -26.09
N VAL A 418 -1.25 2.34 -26.77
CA VAL A 418 -1.31 1.01 -27.40
C VAL A 418 -1.35 1.19 -28.91
N GLU A 419 -0.34 0.69 -29.58
CA GLU A 419 -0.20 0.68 -31.03
C GLU A 419 -0.33 -0.76 -31.55
N LEU A 420 -1.10 -0.93 -32.62
CA LEU A 420 -1.36 -2.21 -33.25
C LEU A 420 -0.88 -2.18 -34.70
N ALA A 421 -0.11 -3.20 -35.09
CA ALA A 421 0.33 -3.39 -36.45
C ALA A 421 -0.37 -4.60 -37.11
N GLU A 422 -0.55 -4.53 -38.44
CA GLU A 422 -1.21 -5.58 -39.23
C GLU A 422 -0.53 -6.94 -39.12
N ASP A 423 0.79 -6.98 -38.82
CA ASP A 423 1.54 -8.21 -38.60
C ASP A 423 1.21 -8.91 -37.26
N GLY A 424 0.35 -8.31 -36.44
CA GLY A 424 -0.04 -8.82 -35.14
C GLY A 424 0.80 -8.32 -33.99
N THR A 425 1.69 -7.35 -34.19
CA THR A 425 2.47 -6.74 -33.11
C THR A 425 1.62 -5.70 -32.37
N LEU A 426 1.55 -5.82 -31.04
CA LEU A 426 1.07 -4.80 -30.11
C LEU A 426 2.27 -4.19 -29.41
N THR A 427 2.40 -2.87 -29.48
CA THR A 427 3.38 -2.10 -28.71
C THR A 427 2.66 -1.28 -27.66
N MET A 428 3.07 -1.41 -26.39
CA MET A 428 2.51 -0.71 -25.23
C MET A 428 3.59 0.17 -24.61
N SER A 429 3.39 1.49 -24.65
CA SER A 429 4.29 2.51 -24.09
C SER A 429 3.65 3.15 -22.86
N TYR A 430 4.48 3.56 -21.90
CA TYR A 430 4.07 4.22 -20.65
C TYR A 430 4.35 5.71 -20.80
N LEU A 431 3.32 6.55 -20.94
CA LEU A 431 3.50 7.97 -21.23
C LEU A 431 4.00 8.77 -20.01
N ASP A 432 3.55 8.37 -18.80
CA ASP A 432 3.97 9.01 -17.54
C ASP A 432 5.34 8.51 -17.04
N LEU A 433 5.90 7.48 -17.68
CA LEU A 433 7.16 6.81 -17.29
C LEU A 433 8.02 6.58 -18.54
N PRO A 434 8.53 7.64 -19.20
CA PRO A 434 9.21 7.53 -20.49
C PRO A 434 10.50 6.69 -20.44
N ASP A 435 11.14 6.57 -19.28
CA ASP A 435 12.34 5.75 -19.09
C ASP A 435 12.02 4.24 -19.09
N LEU A 436 10.77 3.84 -18.95
CA LEU A 436 10.39 2.44 -19.08
C LEU A 436 10.31 2.03 -20.56
N PRO A 437 11.01 0.95 -20.95
CA PRO A 437 10.98 0.51 -22.33
C PRO A 437 9.58 0.03 -22.71
N ALA A 438 9.14 0.37 -23.92
CA ALA A 438 7.89 -0.11 -24.47
C ALA A 438 7.89 -1.66 -24.51
N ARG A 439 6.77 -2.23 -24.10
CA ARG A 439 6.56 -3.68 -24.12
C ARG A 439 5.93 -4.12 -25.44
N LYS A 440 6.42 -5.25 -25.99
CA LYS A 440 5.87 -5.85 -27.20
C LYS A 440 5.18 -7.17 -26.91
N PHE A 441 4.02 -7.33 -27.53
CA PHE A 441 3.21 -8.53 -27.48
C PHE A 441 2.83 -8.92 -28.92
N TYR A 442 2.60 -10.20 -29.14
CA TYR A 442 2.30 -10.75 -30.46
C TYR A 442 0.94 -11.44 -30.44
N TYR A 443 0.11 -11.12 -31.42
CA TYR A 443 -1.22 -11.69 -31.57
C TYR A 443 -1.15 -13.18 -31.92
N HIS A 444 -2.05 -13.96 -31.34
CA HIS A 444 -2.22 -15.37 -31.54
C HIS A 444 -3.64 -15.70 -32.00
N ASP A 445 -3.80 -16.85 -32.67
CA ASP A 445 -5.06 -17.31 -33.26
C ASP A 445 -6.17 -17.64 -32.25
N ASP A 446 -5.89 -17.59 -30.97
CA ASP A 446 -6.85 -17.67 -29.86
C ASP A 446 -7.33 -16.29 -29.34
N GLY A 447 -6.97 -15.21 -29.99
CA GLY A 447 -7.37 -13.86 -29.62
C GLY A 447 -6.52 -13.21 -28.51
N THR A 448 -5.40 -13.83 -28.13
CA THR A 448 -4.49 -13.27 -27.12
C THR A 448 -3.27 -12.60 -27.74
N PHE A 449 -2.76 -11.57 -27.08
CA PHE A 449 -1.43 -11.00 -27.33
C PHE A 449 -0.48 -11.49 -26.24
N ARG A 450 0.64 -12.10 -26.61
CA ARG A 450 1.59 -12.70 -25.66
C ARG A 450 2.97 -12.09 -25.80
N ASP A 451 3.65 -11.89 -24.66
CA ASP A 451 5.06 -11.49 -24.66
C ASP A 451 5.96 -12.67 -25.06
N GLU A 452 7.20 -12.38 -25.48
CA GLU A 452 8.15 -13.43 -25.87
C GLU A 452 8.56 -14.34 -24.72
N GLY A 453 8.60 -13.80 -23.49
CA GLY A 453 9.00 -14.52 -22.28
C GLY A 453 7.91 -15.46 -21.74
N GLY A 454 6.66 -15.30 -22.18
CA GLY A 454 5.52 -16.06 -21.67
C GLY A 454 5.18 -15.72 -20.21
N SER A 455 5.60 -14.55 -19.74
CA SER A 455 5.34 -14.06 -18.39
C SER A 455 4.04 -13.25 -18.29
N SER A 456 3.51 -12.79 -19.43
CA SER A 456 2.30 -12.00 -19.49
C SER A 456 1.59 -12.17 -20.83
N ALA A 457 0.27 -12.07 -20.79
CA ALA A 457 -0.56 -12.00 -21.99
C ALA A 457 -1.67 -10.96 -21.80
N LEU A 458 -2.19 -10.47 -22.91
CA LEU A 458 -3.26 -9.47 -22.97
C LEU A 458 -4.39 -9.92 -23.88
N ARG A 459 -5.59 -9.44 -23.61
CA ARG A 459 -6.74 -9.49 -24.53
C ARG A 459 -7.50 -8.18 -24.46
N MET A 460 -7.98 -7.68 -25.58
CA MET A 460 -8.91 -6.56 -25.63
C MET A 460 -10.32 -7.08 -25.47
N VAL A 461 -11.02 -6.63 -24.43
CA VAL A 461 -12.35 -7.09 -24.07
C VAL A 461 -13.31 -5.91 -24.03
N LYS A 462 -14.40 -5.98 -24.81
CA LYS A 462 -15.49 -5.01 -24.73
C LYS A 462 -16.55 -5.54 -23.78
N GLU A 463 -16.79 -4.80 -22.68
CA GLU A 463 -17.69 -5.21 -21.62
C GLU A 463 -19.11 -4.65 -21.78
N SER A 464 -20.03 -5.14 -20.94
CA SER A 464 -21.45 -4.77 -20.93
C SER A 464 -21.71 -3.28 -20.68
N ASN A 465 -20.79 -2.58 -20.03
CA ASN A 465 -20.80 -1.13 -19.83
C ASN A 465 -20.37 -0.34 -21.09
N GLY A 466 -20.06 -1.04 -22.19
CA GLY A 466 -19.66 -0.46 -23.48
C GLY A 466 -18.20 -0.06 -23.55
N GLN A 467 -17.42 -0.20 -22.47
CA GLN A 467 -15.99 0.14 -22.45
C GLN A 467 -15.13 -1.03 -22.94
N THR A 468 -13.96 -0.71 -23.50
CA THR A 468 -12.95 -1.69 -23.92
C THR A 468 -11.82 -1.71 -22.91
N TYR A 469 -11.49 -2.88 -22.40
CA TYR A 469 -10.45 -3.10 -21.41
C TYR A 469 -9.28 -3.86 -22.00
N LEU A 470 -8.07 -3.60 -21.48
CA LEU A 470 -6.94 -4.51 -21.58
C LEU A 470 -7.05 -5.51 -20.43
N TYR A 471 -7.53 -6.71 -20.73
CA TYR A 471 -7.51 -7.83 -19.81
C TYR A 471 -6.14 -8.48 -19.85
N GLN A 472 -5.54 -8.70 -18.67
CA GLN A 472 -4.18 -9.21 -18.53
C GLN A 472 -4.15 -10.52 -17.78
N TRP A 473 -3.26 -11.45 -18.21
CA TRP A 473 -2.79 -12.59 -17.44
C TRP A 473 -1.34 -12.38 -17.06
N THR A 474 -0.98 -12.75 -15.83
CA THR A 474 0.39 -12.72 -15.31
C THR A 474 0.78 -14.10 -14.76
N PHE A 475 2.05 -14.45 -14.89
CA PHE A 475 2.59 -15.75 -14.51
C PHE A 475 3.87 -15.56 -13.71
N THR A 476 3.72 -15.07 -12.48
CA THR A 476 4.85 -14.82 -11.57
C THR A 476 5.33 -16.16 -10.96
N SER A 477 6.64 -16.40 -10.98
CA SER A 477 7.26 -17.56 -10.33
C SER A 477 8.55 -17.12 -9.67
N LEU A 478 8.61 -17.19 -8.35
CA LEU A 478 9.72 -16.69 -7.53
C LEU A 478 10.29 -17.83 -6.66
N SER A 479 11.60 -18.02 -6.75
CA SER A 479 12.27 -19.05 -5.94
C SER A 479 12.12 -18.74 -4.46
N GLY A 480 11.57 -19.67 -3.69
CA GLY A 480 11.30 -19.51 -2.25
C GLY A 480 9.93 -18.96 -1.93
N LEU A 481 9.23 -18.32 -2.89
CA LEU A 481 7.89 -17.79 -2.72
C LEU A 481 6.81 -18.54 -3.52
N GLY A 482 7.22 -19.43 -4.46
CA GLY A 482 6.29 -20.22 -5.25
C GLY A 482 5.79 -19.51 -6.51
N ASN A 483 4.61 -19.91 -6.98
CA ASN A 483 3.96 -19.36 -8.17
C ASN A 483 2.77 -18.47 -7.76
N LEU A 484 2.58 -17.38 -8.49
CA LEU A 484 1.41 -16.51 -8.38
C LEU A 484 0.90 -16.21 -9.79
N PRO A 485 -0.04 -17.02 -10.33
CA PRO A 485 -0.81 -16.63 -11.48
C PRO A 485 -1.83 -15.54 -11.10
N GLY A 486 -2.15 -14.68 -12.03
CA GLY A 486 -3.16 -13.66 -11.79
C GLY A 486 -3.76 -13.14 -13.08
N SER A 487 -5.00 -12.67 -12.99
CA SER A 487 -5.68 -11.99 -14.08
C SER A 487 -6.49 -10.81 -13.58
N ASN A 488 -6.59 -9.77 -14.41
CA ASN A 488 -7.30 -8.54 -14.08
C ASN A 488 -7.51 -7.66 -15.31
N TYR A 489 -8.37 -6.66 -15.20
CA TYR A 489 -8.35 -5.51 -16.10
C TYR A 489 -7.18 -4.61 -15.75
N ALA A 490 -6.19 -4.51 -16.64
CA ALA A 490 -4.99 -3.69 -16.45
C ALA A 490 -5.23 -2.22 -16.78
N ALA A 491 -6.08 -1.94 -17.78
CA ALA A 491 -6.39 -0.58 -18.23
C ALA A 491 -7.72 -0.54 -18.98
N VAL A 492 -8.30 0.65 -19.14
CA VAL A 492 -9.50 0.92 -19.93
C VAL A 492 -9.16 1.88 -21.07
N LYS A 493 -9.70 1.60 -22.27
CA LYS A 493 -9.55 2.49 -23.42
C LYS A 493 -10.22 3.83 -23.12
N LEU A 494 -9.46 4.91 -23.24
CA LEU A 494 -9.98 6.25 -23.04
C LEU A 494 -10.75 6.70 -24.29
N PRO A 495 -11.89 7.37 -24.13
CA PRO A 495 -12.60 7.98 -25.25
C PRO A 495 -11.76 9.11 -25.87
N GLU A 496 -11.93 9.34 -27.17
CA GLU A 496 -11.35 10.53 -27.80
C GLU A 496 -11.87 11.80 -27.12
N ASN A 497 -10.96 12.72 -26.82
CA ASN A 497 -11.31 14.02 -26.25
C ASN A 497 -10.67 15.13 -27.09
N SER A 498 -11.49 15.82 -27.86
CA SER A 498 -11.02 16.93 -28.69
C SER A 498 -11.12 18.23 -27.89
N VAL A 499 -9.96 18.79 -27.52
CA VAL A 499 -9.84 20.11 -26.90
C VAL A 499 -9.07 21.04 -27.81
N ASP A 500 -9.24 22.35 -27.63
CA ASP A 500 -8.41 23.34 -28.33
C ASP A 500 -6.93 23.14 -27.94
N PRO A 501 -6.01 23.07 -28.91
CA PRO A 501 -4.57 22.91 -28.63
C PRO A 501 -4.01 23.94 -27.64
N SER A 502 -4.58 25.16 -27.61
CA SER A 502 -4.17 26.18 -26.64
C SER A 502 -4.59 25.86 -25.20
N ILE A 503 -5.68 25.11 -25.02
CA ILE A 503 -6.09 24.62 -23.70
C ILE A 503 -5.19 23.48 -23.26
N GLN A 504 -4.89 22.54 -24.17
CA GLN A 504 -3.92 21.45 -23.90
C GLN A 504 -2.58 22.03 -23.44
N ALA A 505 -2.01 22.96 -24.20
CA ALA A 505 -0.73 23.59 -23.88
C ALA A 505 -0.74 24.29 -22.50
N LYS A 506 -1.84 24.96 -22.13
CA LYS A 506 -1.96 25.57 -20.81
C LYS A 506 -1.90 24.55 -19.66
N TRP A 507 -2.51 23.37 -19.81
CA TRP A 507 -2.42 22.32 -18.81
C TRP A 507 -1.00 21.74 -18.73
N GLU A 508 -0.32 21.60 -19.84
CA GLU A 508 1.06 21.08 -19.92
C GLU A 508 2.08 22.04 -19.32
N GLU A 509 1.88 23.36 -19.45
CA GLU A 509 2.75 24.38 -18.82
C GLU A 509 2.63 24.45 -17.28
N GLN A 510 1.60 23.86 -16.69
CA GLN A 510 1.20 24.07 -15.30
C GLN A 510 1.51 22.89 -14.37
N MET A 511 2.40 22.01 -14.72
CA MET A 511 2.63 20.72 -14.03
C MET A 511 3.43 20.78 -12.71
N SER A 512 3.96 21.92 -12.28
CA SER A 512 4.88 22.00 -11.13
C SER A 512 4.20 22.62 -9.91
N PHE A 513 3.45 21.81 -9.15
CA PHE A 513 2.76 22.26 -7.95
C PHE A 513 3.41 21.75 -6.65
N LEU A 514 3.60 22.64 -5.69
CA LEU A 514 4.09 22.33 -4.36
C LEU A 514 2.93 22.15 -3.38
N PRO A 515 2.95 21.11 -2.49
CA PRO A 515 1.88 20.84 -1.55
C PRO A 515 1.77 21.97 -0.51
N MET A 516 0.55 22.45 -0.29
CA MET A 516 0.28 23.60 0.58
C MET A 516 -0.40 23.25 1.90
N ASN A 517 -1.11 22.14 1.98
CA ASN A 517 -1.93 21.76 3.12
C ASN A 517 -1.50 20.44 3.80
N GLU A 518 -0.23 20.03 3.57
CA GLU A 518 0.35 18.90 4.26
C GLU A 518 0.91 19.28 5.64
N ARG A 519 0.77 18.37 6.62
CA ARG A 519 1.41 18.53 7.94
C ARG A 519 2.93 18.49 7.78
N TYR A 520 3.64 19.18 8.68
CA TYR A 520 5.12 19.24 8.69
C TYR A 520 5.77 17.84 8.75
N SER A 521 5.05 16.86 9.30
CA SER A 521 5.46 15.46 9.48
C SER A 521 5.06 14.54 8.33
N SER A 522 4.39 15.06 7.29
CA SER A 522 3.94 14.26 6.14
C SER A 522 5.11 13.67 5.38
N GLN A 523 5.00 12.38 5.05
CA GLN A 523 5.93 11.70 4.15
C GLN A 523 5.95 12.33 2.75
N SER A 524 4.91 13.06 2.37
CA SER A 524 4.86 13.80 1.11
C SER A 524 6.05 14.74 0.94
N TYR A 525 6.56 15.36 2.02
CA TYR A 525 7.76 16.19 1.94
C TYR A 525 9.04 15.38 1.69
N LEU A 526 9.15 14.17 2.24
CA LEU A 526 10.29 13.29 1.98
C LEU A 526 10.27 12.77 0.53
N LEU A 527 9.10 12.35 0.05
CA LEU A 527 8.88 11.84 -1.31
C LEU A 527 8.96 12.95 -2.37
N LEU A 528 8.59 14.18 -2.02
CA LEU A 528 8.69 15.34 -2.92
C LEU A 528 10.12 15.57 -3.40
N GLY A 529 11.11 15.33 -2.55
CA GLY A 529 12.52 15.40 -2.95
C GLY A 529 12.83 14.50 -4.14
N THR A 530 12.32 13.25 -4.12
CA THR A 530 12.44 12.33 -5.26
C THR A 530 11.72 12.86 -6.50
N ALA A 531 10.49 13.37 -6.36
CA ALA A 531 9.74 13.92 -7.48
C ALA A 531 10.40 15.18 -8.08
N LEU A 532 10.96 16.07 -7.25
CA LEU A 532 11.71 17.25 -7.71
C LEU A 532 12.99 16.84 -8.46
N LYS A 533 13.66 15.78 -8.00
CA LYS A 533 14.84 15.24 -8.67
C LYS A 533 14.50 14.66 -10.05
N GLU A 534 13.47 13.83 -10.11
CA GLU A 534 12.98 13.26 -11.37
C GLU A 534 12.59 14.37 -12.36
N LEU A 535 11.94 15.44 -11.88
CA LEU A 535 11.59 16.60 -12.71
C LEU A 535 12.83 17.36 -13.24
N ALA A 536 13.86 17.48 -12.40
CA ALA A 536 15.11 18.17 -12.78
C ALA A 536 15.98 17.34 -13.74
N GLU A 537 15.90 16.00 -13.66
CA GLU A 537 16.67 15.06 -14.49
C GLU A 537 15.92 14.66 -15.78
N ALA A 538 14.63 14.98 -15.92
CA ALA A 538 13.84 14.65 -17.10
C ALA A 538 14.39 15.35 -18.33
N GLU A 539 14.96 14.59 -19.28
CA GLU A 539 15.49 15.13 -20.55
C GLU A 539 14.37 15.44 -21.56
N GLU A 540 13.22 14.81 -21.44
CA GLU A 540 12.05 14.99 -22.32
C GLU A 540 10.78 15.24 -21.50
N ALA A 541 9.92 16.12 -21.99
CA ALA A 541 8.59 16.33 -21.40
C ALA A 541 7.75 15.05 -21.54
N THR A 542 6.98 14.70 -20.51
CA THR A 542 6.03 13.61 -20.57
C THR A 542 5.04 13.83 -21.73
N GLU A 543 4.88 12.81 -22.60
CA GLU A 543 3.88 12.86 -23.68
C GLU A 543 2.50 12.69 -23.06
N ASN A 544 1.56 13.61 -23.31
CA ASN A 544 0.17 13.47 -22.92
C ASN A 544 -0.68 12.98 -24.09
N ALA A 545 -1.71 12.22 -23.78
CA ALA A 545 -2.72 11.89 -24.76
C ALA A 545 -3.53 13.16 -25.16
N PRO A 546 -3.92 13.32 -26.44
CA PRO A 546 -4.76 14.44 -26.85
C PRO A 546 -6.03 14.58 -26.01
N GLY A 547 -6.23 15.77 -25.41
CA GLY A 547 -7.35 16.05 -24.51
C GLY A 547 -7.21 15.52 -23.08
N TYR A 548 -6.01 15.05 -22.70
CA TYR A 548 -5.74 14.54 -21.36
C TYR A 548 -4.49 15.17 -20.78
N ILE A 549 -4.42 15.17 -19.46
CA ILE A 549 -3.23 15.50 -18.68
C ILE A 549 -3.00 14.35 -17.67
N GLY A 550 -1.93 13.58 -17.85
CA GLY A 550 -1.84 12.28 -17.22
C GLY A 550 -3.11 11.45 -17.53
N ASN A 551 -3.74 10.84 -16.53
CA ASN A 551 -4.97 10.06 -16.67
C ASN A 551 -6.28 10.89 -16.47
N LEU A 552 -6.20 12.22 -16.43
CA LEU A 552 -7.33 13.13 -16.29
C LEU A 552 -7.77 13.67 -17.64
N ARG A 553 -9.06 13.59 -17.93
CA ARG A 553 -9.67 14.23 -19.11
C ARG A 553 -9.77 15.73 -18.90
N ILE A 554 -9.25 16.50 -19.81
CA ILE A 554 -9.41 17.96 -19.82
C ILE A 554 -10.82 18.32 -20.23
N ASP A 555 -11.59 18.91 -19.32
CA ASP A 555 -12.99 19.31 -19.56
C ASP A 555 -13.09 20.81 -19.89
N SER A 556 -12.14 21.63 -19.44
CA SER A 556 -12.07 23.07 -19.67
C SER A 556 -10.66 23.62 -19.45
N GLU A 557 -10.47 24.94 -19.55
CA GLU A 557 -9.21 25.61 -19.20
C GLU A 557 -8.81 25.45 -17.73
N THR A 558 -9.77 25.10 -16.85
CA THR A 558 -9.56 25.09 -15.39
C THR A 558 -10.08 23.83 -14.71
N HIS A 559 -10.64 22.88 -15.44
CA HIS A 559 -11.17 21.65 -14.85
C HIS A 559 -10.74 20.42 -15.65
N ALA A 560 -10.23 19.41 -14.96
CA ALA A 560 -9.93 18.09 -15.51
C ALA A 560 -10.47 17.00 -14.58
N SER A 561 -11.06 15.94 -15.18
CA SER A 561 -11.77 14.92 -14.45
C SER A 561 -11.19 13.52 -14.66
N TYR A 562 -11.20 12.72 -13.60
CA TYR A 562 -10.87 11.30 -13.65
C TYR A 562 -12.03 10.51 -14.27
N THR A 563 -11.75 9.73 -15.31
CA THR A 563 -12.79 9.01 -16.07
C THR A 563 -12.58 7.50 -16.14
N ALA A 564 -11.44 6.97 -15.72
CA ALA A 564 -11.15 5.54 -15.77
C ALA A 564 -12.01 4.76 -14.75
N GLN A 565 -12.81 3.82 -15.25
CA GLN A 565 -13.68 2.94 -14.46
C GLN A 565 -13.20 1.51 -14.63
N ILE A 566 -12.34 1.03 -13.74
CA ILE A 566 -11.66 -0.26 -13.86
C ILE A 566 -11.86 -1.05 -12.57
N PRO A 567 -12.49 -2.24 -12.61
CA PRO A 567 -12.54 -3.16 -11.47
C PRO A 567 -11.15 -3.57 -10.95
N GLY A 568 -11.06 -3.96 -9.70
CA GLY A 568 -9.81 -4.41 -9.06
C GLY A 568 -9.02 -3.28 -8.40
N THR A 569 -7.78 -3.04 -8.82
CA THR A 569 -6.91 -1.99 -8.29
C THR A 569 -6.49 -0.95 -9.32
N ALA A 570 -6.52 -1.27 -10.61
CA ALA A 570 -6.04 -0.37 -11.66
C ALA A 570 -6.83 0.95 -11.77
N GLY A 571 -8.10 0.96 -11.33
CA GLY A 571 -8.97 2.15 -11.30
C GLY A 571 -9.09 2.81 -9.92
N ARG A 572 -8.24 2.48 -8.94
CA ARG A 572 -8.28 3.08 -7.59
C ARG A 572 -7.75 4.53 -7.59
N ASP A 573 -8.03 5.24 -6.50
CA ASP A 573 -7.42 6.53 -6.15
C ASP A 573 -7.54 7.63 -7.22
N GLY A 574 -8.72 7.73 -7.87
CA GLY A 574 -9.04 8.82 -8.78
C GLY A 574 -9.31 10.15 -8.06
N TYR A 575 -9.12 11.25 -8.77
CA TYR A 575 -9.48 12.59 -8.30
C TYR A 575 -9.74 13.51 -9.50
N ASP A 576 -10.51 14.57 -9.29
CA ASP A 576 -10.68 15.66 -10.23
C ASP A 576 -9.77 16.82 -9.83
N VAL A 577 -9.41 17.68 -10.76
CA VAL A 577 -8.54 18.84 -10.57
C VAL A 577 -9.21 20.10 -11.02
N ASP A 578 -9.20 21.12 -10.17
CA ASP A 578 -9.59 22.49 -10.48
C ASP A 578 -8.37 23.41 -10.38
N LEU A 579 -8.18 24.27 -11.40
CA LEU A 579 -7.16 25.29 -11.43
C LEU A 579 -7.79 26.66 -11.16
N ARG A 580 -7.18 27.45 -10.29
CA ARG A 580 -7.59 28.83 -10.03
C ARG A 580 -6.41 29.75 -9.86
N ARG A 581 -6.59 31.03 -10.17
CA ARG A 581 -5.63 32.08 -9.81
C ARG A 581 -6.12 32.88 -8.62
N ASP A 582 -5.23 33.18 -7.69
CA ASP A 582 -5.53 34.07 -6.57
C ASP A 582 -5.48 35.55 -7.00
N ASP A 583 -5.80 36.45 -6.06
CA ASP A 583 -5.81 37.90 -6.29
C ASP A 583 -4.44 38.50 -6.69
N LYS A 584 -3.35 37.73 -6.51
CA LYS A 584 -1.98 38.10 -6.88
C LYS A 584 -1.55 37.49 -8.21
N GLY A 585 -2.42 36.69 -8.83
CA GLY A 585 -2.17 35.98 -10.07
C GLY A 585 -1.46 34.65 -9.93
N ALA A 586 -1.13 34.20 -8.71
CA ALA A 586 -0.56 32.88 -8.47
C ALA A 586 -1.55 31.79 -8.83
N LEU A 587 -1.07 30.76 -9.53
CA LEU A 587 -1.88 29.60 -9.91
C LEU A 587 -1.92 28.58 -8.77
N TRP A 588 -3.11 28.05 -8.54
CA TRP A 588 -3.39 27.02 -7.55
C TRP A 588 -4.06 25.83 -8.19
N MET A 589 -3.73 24.65 -7.70
CA MET A 589 -4.35 23.39 -8.04
C MET A 589 -5.13 22.88 -6.82
N GLU A 590 -6.41 22.58 -7.02
CA GLU A 590 -7.29 21.99 -5.99
C GLU A 590 -7.74 20.62 -6.48
N CYS A 591 -7.30 19.56 -5.79
CA CYS A 591 -7.72 18.20 -6.11
C CYS A 591 -8.93 17.80 -5.23
N SER A 592 -9.88 17.08 -5.83
CA SER A 592 -11.07 16.63 -5.10
C SER A 592 -10.77 15.71 -3.91
N ASN A 593 -9.61 15.02 -3.89
CA ASN A 593 -9.14 14.24 -2.75
C ASN A 593 -8.63 15.09 -1.57
N GLY A 594 -8.69 16.43 -1.68
CA GLY A 594 -8.28 17.38 -0.67
C GLY A 594 -6.84 17.88 -0.79
N THR A 595 -6.06 17.44 -1.77
CA THR A 595 -4.73 17.97 -2.03
C THR A 595 -4.83 19.39 -2.60
N LEU A 596 -4.02 20.31 -2.05
CA LEU A 596 -3.90 21.68 -2.51
C LEU A 596 -2.46 21.95 -2.92
N GLY A 597 -2.27 22.46 -4.13
CA GLY A 597 -0.97 22.81 -4.68
C GLY A 597 -0.87 24.29 -5.07
N MET A 598 0.33 24.85 -4.99
CA MET A 598 0.66 26.18 -5.52
C MET A 598 1.77 26.04 -6.54
N ASP A 599 1.63 26.72 -7.67
CA ASP A 599 2.64 26.73 -8.73
C ASP A 599 4.02 27.18 -8.19
N LEU A 600 5.04 26.38 -8.49
CA LEU A 600 6.45 26.65 -8.16
C LEU A 600 6.90 28.03 -8.67
N ALA A 601 6.39 28.50 -9.81
CA ALA A 601 6.72 29.81 -10.36
C ALA A 601 6.31 30.97 -9.41
N ALA A 602 5.26 30.79 -8.61
CA ALA A 602 4.73 31.80 -7.67
C ALA A 602 5.43 31.81 -6.32
N VAL A 603 6.38 30.91 -6.06
CA VAL A 603 7.10 30.80 -4.78
C VAL A 603 8.03 32.00 -4.60
N PRO A 604 7.93 32.78 -3.48
CA PRO A 604 8.80 33.93 -3.22
C PRO A 604 10.22 33.49 -2.80
N GLU A 605 11.18 34.41 -2.93
CA GLU A 605 12.52 34.21 -2.38
C GLU A 605 12.54 34.29 -0.85
N LEU A 606 13.44 33.51 -0.24
CA LEU A 606 13.72 33.54 1.19
C LEU A 606 14.43 34.83 1.57
N SER A 607 13.79 35.64 2.41
CA SER A 607 14.41 36.87 2.93
C SER A 607 15.35 36.56 4.11
N THR A 608 16.58 37.07 4.04
CA THR A 608 17.53 36.99 5.16
C THR A 608 17.26 38.04 6.26
N GLY A 609 16.32 38.95 6.02
CA GLY A 609 15.92 40.00 6.97
C GLY A 609 16.99 41.06 7.24
N LYS A 610 16.80 41.81 8.34
CA LYS A 610 17.83 42.71 8.86
C LYS A 610 18.75 41.96 9.83
N ASP A 611 20.02 42.30 9.81
CA ASP A 611 21.04 41.72 10.71
C ASP A 611 21.10 40.17 10.65
N ASN A 612 20.85 39.59 9.46
CA ASN A 612 20.79 38.15 9.24
C ASN A 612 19.75 37.43 10.16
N ALA A 613 18.64 38.07 10.47
CA ALA A 613 17.55 37.50 11.24
C ALA A 613 16.20 37.76 10.56
N ALA A 614 15.39 36.73 10.45
CA ALA A 614 14.04 36.79 9.89
C ALA A 614 13.06 35.92 10.69
N ALA A 615 11.78 36.03 10.39
CA ALA A 615 10.75 35.17 10.97
C ALA A 615 9.78 34.71 9.87
N CYS A 616 9.35 33.46 9.97
CA CYS A 616 8.28 32.91 9.16
C CYS A 616 7.10 32.57 10.07
N THR A 617 5.88 32.96 9.69
CA THR A 617 4.66 32.65 10.46
C THR A 617 3.66 31.94 9.58
N ILE A 618 3.14 30.81 10.04
CA ILE A 618 2.04 30.09 9.40
C ILE A 618 0.78 30.95 9.52
N GLN A 619 0.15 31.23 8.37
CA GLN A 619 -1.03 32.08 8.30
C GLN A 619 -2.27 31.38 8.88
N PRO A 620 -3.38 32.08 9.13
CA PRO A 620 -4.62 31.50 9.68
C PRO A 620 -5.23 30.36 8.85
N ASN A 621 -4.93 30.30 7.55
CA ASN A 621 -5.35 29.19 6.66
C ASN A 621 -4.56 27.89 6.87
N GLY A 622 -3.49 27.89 7.67
CA GLY A 622 -2.67 26.73 7.95
C GLY A 622 -1.76 26.28 6.80
N TYR A 623 -1.71 27.03 5.70
CA TYR A 623 -0.92 26.62 4.53
C TYR A 623 0.58 26.69 4.79
N ALA A 624 1.31 25.71 4.25
CA ALA A 624 2.76 25.68 4.27
C ALA A 624 3.36 26.93 3.59
N ARG A 625 4.54 27.34 4.04
CA ARG A 625 5.26 28.52 3.54
C ARG A 625 6.49 28.06 2.78
N TRP A 626 6.37 28.06 1.47
CA TRP A 626 7.47 27.74 0.55
C TRP A 626 8.29 28.99 0.20
N TYR A 627 9.61 28.80 0.04
CA TYR A 627 10.55 29.85 -0.40
C TYR A 627 11.61 29.24 -1.33
N LYS A 628 12.02 30.00 -2.36
CA LYS A 628 13.21 29.74 -3.14
C LYS A 628 14.44 30.29 -2.41
N VAL A 629 15.55 29.57 -2.48
CA VAL A 629 16.83 30.06 -1.96
C VAL A 629 17.51 30.88 -3.06
N GLY A 630 17.30 32.20 -3.02
CA GLY A 630 17.94 33.14 -3.95
C GLY A 630 19.34 33.53 -3.48
N ASP A 631 20.06 34.29 -4.32
CA ASP A 631 21.49 34.71 -4.18
C ASP A 631 21.85 35.22 -2.79
N LYS A 632 20.94 35.93 -2.10
CA LYS A 632 21.21 36.53 -0.78
C LYS A 632 21.24 35.51 0.34
N ALA A 633 20.59 34.36 0.15
CA ALA A 633 20.48 33.31 1.14
C ALA A 633 21.40 32.12 0.82
N ALA A 634 21.71 31.91 -0.46
CA ALA A 634 22.60 30.84 -0.91
C ALA A 634 23.98 30.91 -0.25
N GLY A 635 24.50 29.73 0.13
CA GLY A 635 25.78 29.57 0.82
C GLY A 635 25.80 30.02 2.28
N LYS A 636 24.66 30.51 2.83
CA LYS A 636 24.54 30.82 4.26
C LYS A 636 24.11 29.60 5.04
N THR A 637 24.59 29.53 6.29
CA THR A 637 24.12 28.54 7.25
C THR A 637 22.88 29.07 7.96
N LEU A 638 21.75 28.34 7.81
CA LEU A 638 20.46 28.66 8.44
C LEU A 638 20.30 27.87 9.72
N SER A 639 20.06 28.55 10.83
CA SER A 639 19.56 27.98 12.07
C SER A 639 18.07 28.33 12.25
N VAL A 640 17.22 27.36 12.53
CA VAL A 640 15.78 27.52 12.67
C VAL A 640 15.35 27.18 14.09
N GLN A 641 14.73 28.13 14.79
CA GLN A 641 14.01 27.82 16.02
C GLN A 641 12.60 27.36 15.63
N VAL A 642 12.37 26.05 15.75
CA VAL A 642 11.12 25.40 15.34
C VAL A 642 10.11 25.45 16.49
N PRO A 643 8.88 25.96 16.28
CA PRO A 643 7.84 25.92 17.30
C PRO A 643 7.26 24.51 17.46
N LYS A 644 6.52 24.30 18.54
CA LYS A 644 5.83 23.03 18.81
C LYS A 644 4.83 22.71 17.68
N ASP A 645 4.69 21.43 17.32
CA ASP A 645 3.79 20.91 16.29
C ASP A 645 4.00 21.61 14.92
N ALA A 646 5.25 21.85 14.58
CA ALA A 646 5.69 22.45 13.35
C ALA A 646 7.05 21.89 12.91
N GLY A 647 7.43 22.11 11.66
CA GLY A 647 8.73 21.68 11.12
C GLY A 647 9.07 22.36 9.80
N PHE A 648 10.27 22.10 9.33
CA PHE A 648 10.74 22.56 8.03
C PHE A 648 11.45 21.44 7.25
N TRP A 649 11.48 21.60 5.92
CA TRP A 649 12.25 20.78 5.00
C TRP A 649 12.98 21.69 4.03
N ALA A 650 14.20 21.35 3.66
CA ALA A 650 15.02 22.05 2.70
C ALA A 650 15.57 21.08 1.65
N TYR A 651 15.58 21.53 0.40
CA TYR A 651 15.99 20.75 -0.77
C TYR A 651 17.03 21.51 -1.58
N ASP A 652 17.97 20.80 -2.17
CA ASP A 652 18.84 21.38 -3.20
C ASP A 652 18.14 21.49 -4.57
N ALA A 653 18.81 22.06 -5.55
CA ALA A 653 18.29 22.20 -6.91
C ALA A 653 18.00 20.86 -7.62
N ALA A 654 18.65 19.77 -7.17
CA ALA A 654 18.45 18.43 -7.68
C ALA A 654 17.33 17.66 -6.90
N GLY A 655 16.66 18.33 -5.94
CA GLY A 655 15.59 17.73 -5.14
C GLY A 655 16.08 16.89 -3.94
N ASN A 656 17.40 16.82 -3.66
CA ASN A 656 17.85 16.09 -2.47
C ASN A 656 17.47 16.84 -1.20
N VAL A 657 17.01 16.12 -0.17
CA VAL A 657 16.75 16.70 1.14
C VAL A 657 18.07 17.03 1.83
N VAL A 658 18.34 18.33 2.06
CA VAL A 658 19.57 18.83 2.68
C VAL A 658 19.33 19.34 4.10
N GLY A 659 18.09 19.47 4.54
CA GLY A 659 17.73 19.90 5.88
C GLY A 659 16.31 19.52 6.26
N SER A 660 16.13 19.04 7.50
CA SER A 660 14.78 18.74 8.04
C SER A 660 14.84 18.73 9.57
N SER A 661 13.89 19.40 10.18
CA SER A 661 13.73 19.40 11.64
C SER A 661 13.28 18.03 12.20
N LEU A 662 12.79 17.14 11.34
CA LEU A 662 12.41 15.77 11.72
C LEU A 662 13.58 14.79 11.64
N LEU A 663 14.42 14.92 10.61
CA LEU A 663 15.52 13.98 10.35
C LEU A 663 16.78 14.40 11.09
N TRP A 664 17.07 15.69 11.18
CA TRP A 664 18.27 16.24 11.81
C TRP A 664 17.88 17.33 12.80
N LYS A 665 17.39 16.91 13.95
CA LYS A 665 16.90 17.80 14.99
C LYS A 665 17.95 18.85 15.36
N ASP A 666 17.55 20.14 15.33
CA ASP A 666 18.36 21.30 15.70
C ASP A 666 19.65 21.50 14.87
N ALA A 667 19.87 20.72 13.81
CA ALA A 667 21.03 20.89 12.94
C ALA A 667 20.86 22.15 12.07
N PRO A 668 21.91 22.97 11.95
CA PRO A 668 21.91 24.09 10.99
C PRO A 668 21.98 23.53 9.55
N VAL A 669 21.39 24.25 8.62
CA VAL A 669 21.32 23.87 7.20
C VAL A 669 22.15 24.82 6.37
N GLU A 670 23.10 24.33 5.61
CA GLU A 670 23.73 25.10 4.55
C GLU A 670 22.74 25.24 3.38
N LEU A 671 22.33 26.47 3.09
CA LEU A 671 21.32 26.75 2.06
C LEU A 671 21.93 26.63 0.66
N PRO A 672 21.49 25.69 -0.17
CA PRO A 672 22.03 25.50 -1.52
C PRO A 672 21.53 26.60 -2.46
N GLU A 673 22.31 26.94 -3.47
CA GLU A 673 21.89 27.78 -4.58
C GLU A 673 20.71 27.11 -5.33
N ASP A 674 19.72 27.88 -5.73
CA ASP A 674 18.50 27.43 -6.42
C ASP A 674 17.67 26.37 -5.65
N GLY A 675 17.93 26.21 -4.36
CA GLY A 675 17.18 25.29 -3.51
C GLY A 675 15.80 25.78 -3.12
N LEU A 676 15.05 24.90 -2.45
CA LEU A 676 13.72 25.19 -1.89
C LEU A 676 13.71 24.96 -0.38
N ILE A 677 12.91 25.73 0.35
CA ILE A 677 12.64 25.49 1.76
C ILE A 677 11.16 25.67 2.05
N VAL A 678 10.60 24.80 2.87
CA VAL A 678 9.22 24.86 3.33
C VAL A 678 9.15 24.85 4.85
N PHE A 679 8.24 25.67 5.39
CA PHE A 679 7.84 25.68 6.80
C PHE A 679 6.39 25.28 6.88
N ALA A 680 6.05 24.28 7.71
CA ALA A 680 4.70 23.80 7.91
C ALA A 680 4.41 23.63 9.40
N GLY A 681 3.16 23.84 9.82
CA GLY A 681 2.74 23.75 11.20
C GLY A 681 1.34 24.31 11.42
N ASN A 682 0.91 24.33 12.67
CA ASN A 682 -0.40 24.86 13.02
C ASN A 682 -0.53 26.37 12.71
N PRO A 683 -1.74 26.89 12.42
CA PRO A 683 -1.97 28.32 12.26
C PRO A 683 -1.37 29.15 13.40
N GLY A 684 -0.59 30.17 13.06
CA GLY A 684 0.09 31.02 14.03
C GLY A 684 1.47 30.50 14.50
N ALA A 685 1.90 29.32 14.10
CA ALA A 685 3.26 28.82 14.38
C ALA A 685 4.30 29.81 13.84
N LYS A 686 5.27 30.20 14.69
CA LYS A 686 6.24 31.25 14.38
C LYS A 686 7.66 30.70 14.47
N PHE A 687 8.33 30.58 13.33
CA PHE A 687 9.72 30.19 13.20
C PHE A 687 10.62 31.41 13.31
N GLN A 688 11.72 31.30 14.06
CA GLN A 688 12.80 32.30 14.09
C GLN A 688 13.95 31.78 13.26
N LEU A 689 14.43 32.58 12.32
CA LEU A 689 15.46 32.24 11.34
C LEU A 689 16.71 33.08 11.61
N THR A 690 17.88 32.45 11.75
CA THR A 690 19.16 33.13 11.92
C THR A 690 20.12 32.62 10.82
N PHE A 691 20.73 33.56 10.10
CA PHE A 691 21.65 33.25 8.99
C PHE A 691 23.07 33.63 9.37
N GLN A 692 24.03 32.75 9.10
CA GLN A 692 25.46 32.96 9.33
C GLN A 692 26.25 32.92 8.04
#